data_ddd5b8f2dd5cd5754161abeb83e8c525
#
_entry.id   ddd5b8f2dd5cd5754161abeb83e8c525
#
_cell.length_a   1.000
_cell.length_b   1.000
_cell.length_c   1.000
_cell.angle_alpha   90.00
_cell.angle_beta   90.00
_cell.angle_gamma   90.00
#
_symmetry.space_group_name_H-M   'P 1'
#
loop_
_entity.id
_entity.type
_entity.pdbx_description
1 polymer ?
#
loop_
_entity_poly.entity_id
_entity_poly.type
_entity_poly.pdbx_seq_one_letter_code
_entity_poly.pdbx_strand_id
1 'polypeptide(L)'
;MKTFFSLILACATLSAPVQSLGSRWFHATAFTAQDFQSPSLEYAPFTRWWWPGNDVTTEELKREVALFAQQHIGGAEIQPMSLVMPCKGKGRADRIMSFDTPDYYQHLSAVMDAAQQNGLIVDLTDGSGWPAGGTHISEQENNQTLEVGVADLKPSHYIPVDIPHAQRGDRPSAKLVAVLVAKMTGTEGTTLLLDKSSVRDITASVKDGKVAVPVKSNDYKLIAFWQVADMERPMLMASRDAGFAMNHFDSTVVAKNYDHFLGSRTGLGKYMGHPLRALFNDSYEFRADRHFSDDFIKTFRQNRGYDPMPYLPANIWYGYNNMYDRMAHPGQQPSFAFDANDWRLRYDYDLTISDLLRRHFLNGSRHWLESRGMLHRTQTYGLNMDIMGAAGDASIPEMETMIFAKASEGGMKMISSGAHLYNRPIVSCETAVYFGRAFLTTPQKLKMTVDKVLSSGVNQIVWHGTPYSYFPDGYPKEGWYPFFNNALDVNFSTFFSEKNPFWPEFRDINIYAQRAQYLMRCGKPQADVLIYYPFLKFSEDAYNPRELLISGYLPNVEPEPAKDDSRPFNSDTESNWLKQIWTLIDELNRKGITWDWVNDESLQSATAANEGNINIRGNQYKGLILFHLPYMQLNTAKALDKLAQQGTRMITIGDLPQQQPSYHEWQQADKETRQAITTLAALPSVTADPHALDSLHLPLQSMTDLDCIKQTRRVLADGSILQMYWNESKKWRQQTIQVNDNKFRFFYWLNAEDGSMTPAKPDVVHCLEHAFAPLASAFLLCSPQPADNLMDTAEKGKKQRKKETVAFNPAQATLVMDMPQWDLQVDSLPTGKSSADASAGKSLSLDHQSLKDWRADSLLRYNGQPCTYTLLTKIKRNRSKHYFLDLGQVYYMASLTINGQNVGKRVYAPYVFDVTPYLRKGHNMIVITVKPSMYNELVKRGIDGNRLFKRLKDTGIAAEGLAGPVRLYEQ
;
A
#
# COMPACT_ATOMS: atom_id res chain seq x y z
N MET A 1 -12.89 1.26 82.19
CA MET A 1 -13.58 1.16 80.88
C MET A 1 -12.67 1.83 79.86
N LYS A 2 -11.98 1.01 79.14
CA LYS A 2 -11.00 1.48 78.08
C LYS A 2 -11.61 1.21 76.70
N THR A 3 -11.84 2.31 76.01
CA THR A 3 -12.37 2.26 74.62
C THR A 3 -11.22 2.11 73.65
N PHE A 4 -11.22 1.03 72.85
CA PHE A 4 -10.29 0.81 71.75
C PHE A 4 -10.84 1.52 70.52
N PHE A 5 -10.07 2.43 69.94
CA PHE A 5 -10.29 2.96 68.60
C PHE A 5 -9.43 2.14 67.60
N SER A 6 -10.10 1.38 66.79
CA SER A 6 -9.45 0.71 65.64
C SER A 6 -9.42 1.67 64.46
N LEU A 7 -8.23 2.04 64.02
CA LEU A 7 -7.97 2.79 62.79
C LEU A 7 -8.02 1.82 61.59
N ILE A 8 -9.08 1.89 60.81
CA ILE A 8 -9.13 1.19 59.50
C ILE A 8 -8.45 2.11 58.49
N LEU A 9 -7.24 1.74 58.08
CA LEU A 9 -6.52 2.35 56.95
C LEU A 9 -7.14 1.81 55.66
N ALA A 10 -8.02 2.60 55.04
CA ALA A 10 -8.53 2.31 53.69
C ALA A 10 -7.43 2.64 52.70
N CYS A 11 -6.74 1.62 52.21
CA CYS A 11 -5.96 1.71 50.97
C CYS A 11 -6.92 1.87 49.81
N ALA A 12 -7.23 3.09 49.41
CA ALA A 12 -7.81 3.39 48.13
C ALA A 12 -6.70 3.18 47.08
N THR A 13 -6.61 1.97 46.56
CA THR A 13 -5.93 1.74 45.30
C THR A 13 -6.71 2.49 44.23
N LEU A 14 -6.21 3.63 43.82
CA LEU A 14 -6.60 4.26 42.56
C LEU A 14 -6.26 3.29 41.41
N SER A 15 -7.20 2.40 41.12
CA SER A 15 -7.21 1.71 39.82
C SER A 15 -7.51 2.77 38.79
N ALA A 16 -6.47 3.33 38.18
CA ALA A 16 -6.62 3.96 36.88
C ALA A 16 -7.37 2.97 35.97
N PRO A 17 -8.41 3.38 35.24
CA PRO A 17 -9.07 2.49 34.32
C PRO A 17 -8.00 2.02 33.36
N VAL A 18 -7.72 0.70 33.35
CA VAL A 18 -6.94 0.07 32.28
C VAL A 18 -7.78 0.29 31.02
N GLN A 19 -7.48 1.35 30.28
CA GLN A 19 -7.99 1.47 28.93
C GLN A 19 -7.60 0.18 28.23
N SER A 20 -8.58 -0.55 27.70
CA SER A 20 -8.30 -1.78 26.98
C SER A 20 -7.27 -1.44 25.92
N LEU A 21 -6.18 -2.20 25.83
CA LEU A 21 -5.07 -1.97 24.90
C LEU A 21 -5.54 -1.77 23.45
N GLY A 22 -6.70 -2.34 23.07
CA GLY A 22 -7.37 -2.12 21.79
C GLY A 22 -7.85 -0.67 21.58
N SER A 23 -8.23 0.07 22.63
CA SER A 23 -8.82 1.41 22.46
C SER A 23 -7.82 2.45 21.90
N ARG A 24 -6.52 2.30 22.15
CA ARG A 24 -5.49 3.23 21.66
C ARG A 24 -5.35 3.23 20.14
N TRP A 25 -5.69 2.13 19.47
CA TRP A 25 -5.60 2.00 18.01
C TRP A 25 -6.75 2.70 17.27
N PHE A 26 -7.80 3.10 17.97
CA PHE A 26 -8.98 3.72 17.40
C PHE A 26 -9.00 5.24 17.47
N HIS A 27 -8.00 5.85 18.08
CA HIS A 27 -7.93 7.30 18.28
C HIS A 27 -6.70 7.90 17.62
N ALA A 28 -6.85 9.14 17.14
CA ALA A 28 -5.74 9.90 16.64
C ALA A 28 -4.75 10.20 17.77
N THR A 29 -3.46 10.11 17.47
CA THR A 29 -2.38 10.44 18.40
C THR A 29 -2.35 11.95 18.67
N ALA A 30 -2.13 12.34 19.92
CA ALA A 30 -1.82 13.72 20.26
C ALA A 30 -0.35 14.02 19.89
N PHE A 31 -0.08 15.19 19.34
CA PHE A 31 1.28 15.62 19.05
C PHE A 31 1.95 16.18 20.29
N THR A 32 3.18 15.70 20.58
CA THR A 32 4.12 16.35 21.50
C THR A 32 5.51 16.41 20.85
N ALA A 33 6.29 17.45 21.17
CA ALA A 33 7.66 17.57 20.65
C ALA A 33 8.57 16.45 21.20
N GLN A 34 8.34 16.00 22.42
CA GLN A 34 9.08 14.90 23.04
C GLN A 34 8.83 13.57 22.35
N ASP A 35 7.55 13.23 22.11
CA ASP A 35 7.21 12.00 21.41
C ASP A 35 7.68 12.03 19.96
N PHE A 36 7.68 13.19 19.31
CA PHE A 36 8.26 13.33 17.98
C PHE A 36 9.77 13.05 18.00
N GLN A 37 10.49 13.57 18.97
CA GLN A 37 11.93 13.35 19.09
C GLN A 37 12.27 11.89 19.31
N SER A 38 11.48 11.18 20.13
CA SER A 38 11.67 9.78 20.52
C SER A 38 10.34 9.04 20.61
N PRO A 39 9.69 8.74 19.46
CA PRO A 39 8.43 8.03 19.50
C PRO A 39 8.58 6.61 20.06
N SER A 40 7.51 6.07 20.64
CA SER A 40 7.50 4.68 21.08
C SER A 40 7.67 3.73 19.87
N LEU A 41 8.13 2.51 20.15
CA LEU A 41 8.44 1.52 19.12
C LEU A 41 7.21 1.11 18.29
N GLU A 42 6.00 1.29 18.83
CA GLU A 42 4.74 1.02 18.10
C GLU A 42 4.52 1.91 16.86
N TYR A 43 5.24 3.03 16.76
CA TYR A 43 5.23 3.89 15.56
C TYR A 43 6.32 3.51 14.57
N ALA A 44 7.18 2.55 14.88
CA ALA A 44 8.19 2.07 13.94
C ALA A 44 7.55 1.20 12.85
N PRO A 45 8.21 1.04 11.68
CA PRO A 45 7.77 0.12 10.66
C PRO A 45 7.63 -1.30 11.18
N PHE A 46 6.67 -2.04 10.65
CA PHE A 46 6.57 -3.48 10.84
C PHE A 46 7.28 -4.20 9.69
N THR A 47 7.41 -5.53 9.79
CA THR A 47 7.89 -6.37 8.72
C THR A 47 7.04 -7.62 8.57
N ARG A 48 6.79 -8.08 7.33
CA ARG A 48 6.40 -9.46 7.09
C ARG A 48 7.58 -10.35 7.44
N TRP A 49 7.32 -11.32 8.30
CA TRP A 49 8.33 -12.25 8.77
C TRP A 49 8.00 -13.65 8.24
N TRP A 50 8.65 -14.00 7.16
CA TRP A 50 8.43 -15.27 6.49
C TRP A 50 9.10 -16.41 7.21
N TRP A 51 8.30 -17.39 7.61
CA TRP A 51 8.82 -18.62 8.19
C TRP A 51 8.84 -19.73 7.13
N PRO A 52 9.88 -20.62 7.14
CA PRO A 52 9.93 -21.79 6.28
C PRO A 52 8.95 -22.87 6.80
N GLY A 53 7.65 -22.64 6.62
CA GLY A 53 6.60 -23.38 7.29
C GLY A 53 6.76 -23.33 8.80
N ASN A 54 6.88 -24.51 9.44
CA ASN A 54 7.18 -24.63 10.87
C ASN A 54 8.60 -25.22 11.13
N ASP A 55 9.50 -25.25 10.10
CA ASP A 55 10.91 -25.69 10.29
C ASP A 55 11.74 -24.54 10.90
N VAL A 56 11.35 -24.14 12.09
CA VAL A 56 11.96 -23.03 12.87
C VAL A 56 12.37 -23.56 14.25
N THR A 57 13.17 -22.77 14.97
CA THR A 57 13.56 -23.09 16.36
C THR A 57 13.20 -21.94 17.30
N THR A 58 12.80 -22.26 18.50
CA THR A 58 12.46 -21.26 19.53
C THR A 58 13.61 -20.28 19.81
N GLU A 59 14.84 -20.78 19.83
CA GLU A 59 16.03 -19.97 20.09
C GLU A 59 16.24 -18.93 19.00
N GLU A 60 16.15 -19.35 17.72
CA GLU A 60 16.33 -18.44 16.60
C GLU A 60 15.17 -17.44 16.50
N LEU A 61 13.93 -17.89 16.73
CA LEU A 61 12.77 -16.99 16.77
C LEU A 61 12.93 -15.87 17.80
N LYS A 62 13.37 -16.21 19.02
CA LYS A 62 13.65 -15.22 20.08
C LYS A 62 14.81 -14.29 19.71
N ARG A 63 15.85 -14.80 19.07
CA ARG A 63 16.98 -14.02 18.57
C ARG A 63 16.52 -12.98 17.54
N GLU A 64 15.69 -13.40 16.57
CA GLU A 64 15.20 -12.50 15.52
C GLU A 64 14.23 -11.44 16.09
N VAL A 65 13.38 -11.78 17.05
CA VAL A 65 12.54 -10.78 17.75
C VAL A 65 13.41 -9.71 18.42
N ALA A 66 14.47 -10.10 19.12
CA ALA A 66 15.41 -9.14 19.73
C ALA A 66 16.15 -8.32 18.66
N LEU A 67 16.51 -8.92 17.52
CA LEU A 67 17.13 -8.24 16.40
C LEU A 67 16.19 -7.19 15.80
N PHE A 68 14.89 -7.46 15.67
CA PHE A 68 13.91 -6.50 15.19
C PHE A 68 13.84 -5.26 16.09
N ALA A 69 13.77 -5.45 17.39
CA ALA A 69 13.79 -4.32 18.33
C ALA A 69 15.06 -3.47 18.20
N GLN A 70 16.23 -4.09 18.05
CA GLN A 70 17.51 -3.40 17.85
C GLN A 70 17.53 -2.61 16.54
N GLN A 71 16.82 -3.08 15.50
CA GLN A 71 16.70 -2.42 14.21
C GLN A 71 15.59 -1.37 14.15
N HIS A 72 14.94 -1.03 15.26
CA HIS A 72 13.76 -0.18 15.29
C HIS A 72 12.65 -0.67 14.35
N ILE A 73 12.38 -1.97 14.34
CA ILE A 73 11.20 -2.57 13.77
C ILE A 73 10.20 -2.73 14.92
N GLY A 74 9.01 -2.12 14.78
CA GLY A 74 8.02 -2.03 15.86
C GLY A 74 7.13 -3.25 15.99
N GLY A 75 7.12 -4.11 14.97
CA GLY A 75 6.34 -5.33 14.99
C GLY A 75 6.61 -6.24 13.81
N ALA A 76 6.09 -7.45 13.90
CA ALA A 76 6.21 -8.44 12.85
C ALA A 76 4.86 -9.06 12.52
N GLU A 77 4.60 -9.27 11.23
CA GLU A 77 3.51 -10.12 10.74
C GLU A 77 4.10 -11.49 10.45
N ILE A 78 3.67 -12.49 11.21
CA ILE A 78 4.15 -13.86 11.04
C ILE A 78 3.42 -14.51 9.89
N GLN A 79 4.18 -14.94 8.87
CA GLN A 79 3.66 -15.61 7.69
C GLN A 79 4.42 -16.92 7.42
N PRO A 80 3.92 -18.07 7.91
CA PRO A 80 4.47 -19.35 7.54
C PRO A 80 4.07 -19.69 6.11
N MET A 81 5.04 -20.13 5.28
CA MET A 81 4.77 -20.50 3.90
C MET A 81 5.70 -21.62 3.39
N SER A 82 5.23 -22.33 2.38
CA SER A 82 6.01 -23.39 1.72
C SER A 82 6.69 -22.96 0.44
N LEU A 83 6.73 -21.66 0.12
CA LEU A 83 7.25 -21.15 -1.14
C LEU A 83 8.75 -21.47 -1.28
N VAL A 84 9.08 -22.14 -2.39
CA VAL A 84 10.48 -22.41 -2.77
C VAL A 84 11.27 -23.18 -1.69
N MET A 85 10.60 -24.05 -0.98
CA MET A 85 11.25 -24.81 0.08
C MET A 85 11.96 -26.03 -0.46
N PRO A 86 13.22 -26.26 -0.11
CA PRO A 86 13.91 -27.50 -0.43
C PRO A 86 13.40 -28.60 0.50
N CYS A 87 12.40 -29.34 0.07
CA CYS A 87 11.86 -30.48 0.82
C CYS A 87 12.77 -31.72 0.77
N LYS A 88 14.08 -31.53 0.54
CA LYS A 88 15.06 -32.63 0.58
C LYS A 88 15.62 -32.81 1.99
N GLY A 89 15.70 -34.04 2.41
CA GLY A 89 16.20 -34.40 3.74
C GLY A 89 15.12 -35.07 4.60
N LYS A 90 15.53 -36.12 5.34
CA LYS A 90 14.62 -36.90 6.19
C LYS A 90 14.05 -36.00 7.29
N GLY A 91 12.74 -35.93 7.42
CA GLY A 91 12.02 -35.16 8.42
C GLY A 91 11.92 -33.65 8.16
N ARG A 92 12.64 -33.05 7.20
CA ARG A 92 12.54 -31.62 6.91
C ARG A 92 11.18 -31.25 6.31
N ALA A 93 10.72 -32.02 5.32
CA ALA A 93 9.41 -31.81 4.73
C ALA A 93 8.29 -31.91 5.77
N ASP A 94 8.42 -32.82 6.75
CA ASP A 94 7.43 -32.98 7.82
C ASP A 94 7.38 -31.74 8.72
N ARG A 95 8.53 -31.16 9.07
CA ARG A 95 8.57 -29.91 9.86
C ARG A 95 8.04 -28.72 9.09
N ILE A 96 8.49 -28.52 7.84
CA ILE A 96 7.97 -27.44 6.99
C ILE A 96 6.45 -27.50 6.91
N MET A 97 5.90 -28.69 6.69
CA MET A 97 4.48 -28.92 6.47
C MET A 97 3.68 -29.20 7.75
N SER A 98 4.17 -28.72 8.90
CA SER A 98 3.50 -28.89 10.21
C SER A 98 2.84 -27.61 10.72
N PHE A 99 2.36 -26.74 9.82
CA PHE A 99 1.48 -25.63 10.18
C PHE A 99 0.22 -26.13 10.89
N ASP A 100 -0.32 -25.34 11.79
CA ASP A 100 -1.55 -25.60 12.57
C ASP A 100 -1.47 -26.80 13.52
N THR A 101 -0.26 -27.20 13.91
CA THR A 101 -0.02 -28.24 14.92
C THR A 101 0.26 -27.65 16.30
N PRO A 102 0.17 -28.44 17.41
CA PRO A 102 0.55 -27.95 18.74
C PRO A 102 1.97 -27.38 18.80
N ASP A 103 2.93 -27.94 18.06
CA ASP A 103 4.31 -27.46 17.98
C ASP A 103 4.39 -26.05 17.36
N TYR A 104 3.63 -25.81 16.30
CA TYR A 104 3.50 -24.49 15.70
C TYR A 104 2.99 -23.43 16.71
N TYR A 105 1.99 -23.76 17.50
CA TYR A 105 1.46 -22.84 18.52
C TYR A 105 2.41 -22.64 19.71
N GLN A 106 3.31 -23.60 19.99
CA GLN A 106 4.38 -23.40 20.95
C GLN A 106 5.42 -22.39 20.43
N HIS A 107 5.80 -22.45 19.15
CA HIS A 107 6.65 -21.47 18.51
C HIS A 107 6.01 -20.07 18.54
N LEU A 108 4.71 -19.97 18.19
CA LEU A 108 3.98 -18.70 18.29
C LEU A 108 3.99 -18.14 19.71
N SER A 109 3.72 -18.99 20.73
CA SER A 109 3.73 -18.56 22.12
C SER A 109 5.10 -18.04 22.54
N ALA A 110 6.17 -18.69 22.13
CA ALA A 110 7.53 -18.26 22.41
C ALA A 110 7.87 -16.90 21.75
N VAL A 111 7.34 -16.64 20.54
CA VAL A 111 7.44 -15.33 19.89
C VAL A 111 6.64 -14.27 20.64
N MET A 112 5.40 -14.58 21.06
CA MET A 112 4.58 -13.64 21.83
C MET A 112 5.26 -13.23 23.14
N ASP A 113 5.81 -14.19 23.90
CA ASP A 113 6.56 -13.91 25.11
C ASP A 113 7.80 -13.05 24.85
N ALA A 114 8.55 -13.35 23.79
CA ALA A 114 9.71 -12.55 23.38
C ALA A 114 9.32 -11.15 22.90
N ALA A 115 8.20 -11.01 22.17
CA ALA A 115 7.69 -9.74 21.71
C ALA A 115 7.29 -8.84 22.88
N GLN A 116 6.59 -9.38 23.91
CA GLN A 116 6.27 -8.64 25.14
C GLN A 116 7.52 -8.14 25.84
N GLN A 117 8.57 -8.98 25.95
CA GLN A 117 9.82 -8.60 26.61
C GLN A 117 10.59 -7.50 25.86
N ASN A 118 10.45 -7.43 24.54
CA ASN A 118 11.16 -6.47 23.69
C ASN A 118 10.27 -5.30 23.23
N GLY A 119 9.00 -5.22 23.69
CA GLY A 119 8.08 -4.14 23.36
C GLY A 119 7.59 -4.13 21.91
N LEU A 120 7.61 -5.31 21.23
CA LEU A 120 7.11 -5.45 19.85
C LEU A 120 5.64 -5.81 19.80
N ILE A 121 5.02 -5.46 18.69
CA ILE A 121 3.67 -5.87 18.30
C ILE A 121 3.75 -7.07 17.35
N VAL A 122 2.77 -7.96 17.42
CA VAL A 122 2.67 -9.10 16.51
C VAL A 122 1.32 -9.06 15.80
N ASP A 123 1.35 -9.20 14.49
CA ASP A 123 0.19 -9.53 13.67
C ASP A 123 0.37 -10.97 13.13
N LEU A 124 -0.71 -11.67 12.88
CA LEU A 124 -0.69 -12.99 12.24
C LEU A 124 -1.40 -12.93 10.90
N THR A 125 -0.91 -13.66 9.92
CA THR A 125 -1.72 -13.96 8.72
C THR A 125 -2.89 -14.86 9.10
N ASP A 126 -3.99 -14.72 8.39
CA ASP A 126 -5.18 -15.57 8.56
C ASP A 126 -4.94 -16.95 7.92
N GLY A 127 -4.28 -17.80 8.68
CA GLY A 127 -3.81 -19.09 8.20
C GLY A 127 -2.36 -19.09 7.71
N SER A 128 -2.09 -19.90 6.69
CA SER A 128 -0.80 -19.99 5.99
C SER A 128 -1.05 -19.92 4.49
N GLY A 129 -0.51 -18.91 3.84
CA GLY A 129 -0.85 -18.60 2.44
C GLY A 129 -2.17 -17.84 2.30
N TRP A 130 -2.68 -17.75 1.07
CA TRP A 130 -3.91 -17.00 0.73
C TRP A 130 -4.64 -17.64 -0.47
N PRO A 131 -5.98 -17.44 -0.64
CA PRO A 131 -6.90 -16.84 0.33
C PRO A 131 -6.97 -17.62 1.65
N ALA A 132 -7.55 -17.00 2.70
CA ALA A 132 -7.67 -17.62 4.00
C ALA A 132 -8.50 -18.91 3.98
N GLY A 133 -8.15 -19.87 4.83
CA GLY A 133 -8.83 -21.17 4.93
C GLY A 133 -7.95 -22.25 5.54
N GLY A 134 -8.28 -23.52 5.30
CA GLY A 134 -7.53 -24.66 5.81
C GLY A 134 -8.33 -25.94 5.84
N THR A 135 -7.78 -26.99 6.49
CA THR A 135 -8.38 -28.34 6.56
C THR A 135 -9.68 -28.42 7.37
N HIS A 136 -9.97 -27.41 8.17
CA HIS A 136 -11.21 -27.29 8.94
C HIS A 136 -12.39 -26.76 8.12
N ILE A 137 -12.14 -26.29 6.91
CA ILE A 137 -13.15 -25.81 5.96
C ILE A 137 -13.60 -27.00 5.10
N SER A 138 -14.89 -27.29 5.12
CA SER A 138 -15.50 -28.32 4.26
C SER A 138 -15.74 -27.80 2.84
N GLU A 139 -16.07 -28.70 1.90
CA GLU A 139 -16.45 -28.32 0.54
C GLU A 139 -17.64 -27.35 0.52
N GLN A 140 -18.64 -27.57 1.38
CA GLN A 140 -19.82 -26.70 1.48
C GLN A 140 -19.49 -25.30 2.02
N GLU A 141 -18.42 -25.17 2.78
CA GLU A 141 -17.92 -23.91 3.37
C GLU A 141 -16.83 -23.23 2.51
N ASN A 142 -16.44 -23.86 1.40
CA ASN A 142 -15.51 -23.29 0.43
C ASN A 142 -16.15 -22.11 -0.30
N ASN A 143 -15.34 -21.24 -0.91
CA ASN A 143 -15.80 -20.19 -1.82
C ASN A 143 -16.77 -20.78 -2.85
N GLN A 144 -17.85 -20.04 -3.15
CA GLN A 144 -18.88 -20.47 -4.07
C GLN A 144 -18.83 -19.63 -5.36
N THR A 145 -19.08 -20.27 -6.48
CA THR A 145 -19.18 -19.63 -7.79
C THR A 145 -20.47 -20.00 -8.49
N LEU A 146 -20.93 -19.14 -9.40
CA LEU A 146 -22.05 -19.41 -10.28
C LEU A 146 -21.54 -20.07 -11.55
N GLU A 147 -21.98 -21.30 -11.82
CA GLU A 147 -21.67 -22.01 -13.05
C GLU A 147 -22.92 -22.30 -13.87
N VAL A 148 -22.75 -22.61 -15.15
CA VAL A 148 -23.84 -22.82 -16.08
C VAL A 148 -23.70 -24.11 -16.87
N GLY A 149 -24.81 -24.79 -17.04
CA GLY A 149 -24.99 -25.85 -18.02
C GLY A 149 -25.96 -25.41 -19.14
N VAL A 150 -25.70 -25.82 -20.36
CA VAL A 150 -26.49 -25.43 -21.54
C VAL A 150 -26.86 -26.67 -22.36
N ALA A 151 -28.11 -26.75 -22.78
CA ALA A 151 -28.59 -27.80 -23.68
C ALA A 151 -29.50 -27.21 -24.76
N ASP A 152 -29.48 -27.82 -25.94
CA ASP A 152 -30.39 -27.53 -27.03
C ASP A 152 -31.78 -28.08 -26.77
N LEU A 153 -32.79 -27.28 -26.99
CA LEU A 153 -34.17 -27.74 -26.96
C LEU A 153 -34.67 -28.03 -28.37
N LYS A 154 -35.29 -29.18 -28.56
CA LYS A 154 -35.96 -29.55 -29.80
C LYS A 154 -37.49 -29.35 -29.66
N PRO A 155 -38.20 -28.98 -30.74
CA PRO A 155 -39.63 -28.96 -30.72
C PRO A 155 -40.18 -30.29 -30.29
N SER A 156 -40.83 -30.33 -29.12
CA SER A 156 -41.43 -31.51 -28.58
C SER A 156 -42.70 -31.18 -27.79
N HIS A 157 -43.66 -32.08 -27.79
CA HIS A 157 -44.82 -31.94 -26.96
C HIS A 157 -44.63 -32.76 -25.69
N TYR A 158 -44.17 -32.10 -24.62
CA TYR A 158 -44.18 -32.66 -23.24
C TYR A 158 -43.26 -33.83 -22.92
N ILE A 159 -42.16 -34.04 -23.67
CA ILE A 159 -41.14 -35.01 -23.28
C ILE A 159 -40.21 -34.29 -22.26
N PRO A 160 -40.08 -34.77 -21.01
CA PRO A 160 -39.11 -34.24 -20.06
C PRO A 160 -37.68 -34.43 -20.54
N VAL A 161 -36.87 -33.37 -20.44
CA VAL A 161 -35.41 -33.36 -20.71
C VAL A 161 -34.66 -33.21 -19.40
N ASP A 162 -33.48 -33.80 -19.32
CA ASP A 162 -32.59 -33.57 -18.17
C ASP A 162 -32.13 -32.14 -18.16
N ILE A 163 -32.06 -31.55 -16.96
CA ILE A 163 -31.45 -30.23 -16.81
C ILE A 163 -29.93 -30.34 -17.01
N PRO A 164 -29.30 -29.44 -17.78
CA PRO A 164 -27.88 -29.53 -18.04
C PRO A 164 -27.07 -29.26 -16.76
N HIS A 165 -26.04 -30.07 -16.54
CA HIS A 165 -25.10 -29.88 -15.45
C HIS A 165 -24.13 -28.71 -15.73
N ALA A 166 -23.47 -28.24 -14.67
CA ALA A 166 -22.45 -27.22 -14.78
C ALA A 166 -21.29 -27.63 -15.72
N GLN A 167 -20.74 -26.69 -16.47
CA GLN A 167 -19.70 -26.99 -17.49
C GLN A 167 -18.41 -27.53 -16.90
N ARG A 168 -18.06 -27.18 -15.64
CA ARG A 168 -16.85 -27.62 -14.94
C ARG A 168 -17.04 -28.94 -14.17
N GLY A 169 -18.07 -29.71 -14.50
CA GLY A 169 -18.34 -31.05 -13.98
C GLY A 169 -19.32 -31.09 -12.82
N ASP A 170 -19.74 -32.30 -12.51
CA ASP A 170 -20.65 -32.58 -11.39
C ASP A 170 -19.91 -32.37 -10.05
N ARG A 171 -20.50 -31.62 -9.17
CA ARG A 171 -20.02 -31.41 -7.81
C ARG A 171 -21.07 -31.82 -6.81
N PRO A 172 -20.72 -32.66 -5.80
CA PRO A 172 -21.68 -33.13 -4.81
C PRO A 172 -22.39 -32.02 -4.03
N SER A 173 -21.72 -30.84 -3.89
CA SER A 173 -22.25 -29.66 -3.19
C SER A 173 -23.09 -28.76 -4.08
N ALA A 174 -23.24 -29.03 -5.39
CA ALA A 174 -23.95 -28.18 -6.32
C ALA A 174 -25.41 -27.95 -5.94
N LYS A 175 -25.83 -26.70 -5.88
CA LYS A 175 -27.21 -26.27 -5.64
C LYS A 175 -27.78 -25.67 -6.91
N LEU A 176 -28.93 -26.14 -7.37
CA LEU A 176 -29.63 -25.54 -8.50
C LEU A 176 -30.14 -24.13 -8.11
N VAL A 177 -29.73 -23.11 -8.84
CA VAL A 177 -30.14 -21.73 -8.65
C VAL A 177 -31.31 -21.38 -9.55
N ALA A 178 -31.19 -21.65 -10.85
CA ALA A 178 -32.21 -21.31 -11.83
C ALA A 178 -32.16 -22.26 -13.02
N VAL A 179 -33.33 -22.48 -13.64
CA VAL A 179 -33.44 -23.09 -14.96
C VAL A 179 -34.22 -22.13 -15.85
N LEU A 180 -33.52 -21.63 -16.87
CA LEU A 180 -34.08 -20.67 -17.83
C LEU A 180 -34.24 -21.31 -19.20
N VAL A 181 -35.26 -20.86 -19.93
CA VAL A 181 -35.40 -21.11 -21.35
C VAL A 181 -35.31 -19.79 -22.10
N ALA A 182 -34.41 -19.72 -23.07
CA ALA A 182 -34.22 -18.53 -23.89
C ALA A 182 -34.08 -18.89 -25.37
N LYS A 183 -34.60 -18.03 -26.23
CA LYS A 183 -34.41 -18.15 -27.68
C LYS A 183 -33.07 -17.58 -28.07
N MET A 184 -32.28 -18.34 -28.78
CA MET A 184 -31.03 -17.89 -29.40
C MET A 184 -31.36 -17.14 -30.70
N THR A 185 -30.77 -15.96 -30.87
CA THR A 185 -30.92 -15.12 -32.07
C THR A 185 -29.73 -15.20 -33.00
N GLY A 186 -28.58 -15.65 -32.49
CA GLY A 186 -27.33 -15.80 -33.24
C GLY A 186 -26.15 -16.06 -32.34
N THR A 187 -24.95 -15.89 -32.91
CA THR A 187 -23.67 -15.97 -32.18
C THR A 187 -22.76 -14.82 -32.60
N GLU A 188 -21.95 -14.34 -31.68
CA GLU A 188 -20.85 -13.42 -31.95
C GLU A 188 -19.57 -14.04 -31.37
N GLY A 189 -18.70 -14.55 -32.24
CA GLY A 189 -17.59 -15.39 -31.79
C GLY A 189 -18.11 -16.61 -31.03
N THR A 190 -17.72 -16.71 -29.74
CA THR A 190 -18.18 -17.77 -28.82
C THR A 190 -19.40 -17.38 -28.00
N THR A 191 -19.86 -16.14 -28.07
CA THR A 191 -21.00 -15.62 -27.31
C THR A 191 -22.30 -16.02 -27.96
N LEU A 192 -23.21 -16.62 -27.19
CA LEU A 192 -24.59 -16.90 -27.61
C LEU A 192 -25.44 -15.64 -27.42
N LEU A 193 -26.03 -15.13 -28.51
CA LEU A 193 -26.96 -14.01 -28.47
C LEU A 193 -28.36 -14.52 -28.14
N LEU A 194 -28.98 -13.98 -27.08
CA LEU A 194 -30.29 -14.40 -26.58
C LEU A 194 -31.33 -13.30 -26.73
N ASP A 195 -32.52 -13.66 -27.17
CA ASP A 195 -33.68 -12.78 -27.11
C ASP A 195 -34.17 -12.62 -25.67
N LYS A 196 -33.88 -11.47 -25.08
CA LYS A 196 -34.22 -11.14 -23.69
C LYS A 196 -35.72 -11.28 -23.39
N SER A 197 -36.59 -10.95 -24.37
CA SER A 197 -38.04 -11.04 -24.22
C SER A 197 -38.56 -12.48 -24.18
N SER A 198 -37.75 -13.43 -24.64
CA SER A 198 -38.09 -14.84 -24.68
C SER A 198 -37.68 -15.61 -23.41
N VAL A 199 -36.90 -14.96 -22.51
CA VAL A 199 -36.42 -15.61 -21.30
C VAL A 199 -37.56 -15.98 -20.36
N ARG A 200 -37.65 -17.20 -19.96
CA ARG A 200 -38.61 -17.74 -18.98
C ARG A 200 -37.88 -18.48 -17.88
N ASP A 201 -38.11 -18.10 -16.65
CA ASP A 201 -37.72 -18.87 -15.50
C ASP A 201 -38.68 -20.04 -15.28
N ILE A 202 -38.20 -21.25 -15.38
CA ILE A 202 -38.95 -22.49 -15.23
C ILE A 202 -38.45 -23.35 -14.08
N THR A 203 -37.65 -22.77 -13.18
CA THR A 203 -37.04 -23.46 -12.03
C THR A 203 -38.06 -24.24 -11.19
N ALA A 204 -39.23 -23.64 -10.94
CA ALA A 204 -40.29 -24.29 -10.17
C ALA A 204 -40.89 -25.51 -10.88
N SER A 205 -40.67 -25.70 -12.18
CA SER A 205 -41.18 -26.80 -12.97
C SER A 205 -40.25 -28.04 -12.99
N VAL A 206 -39.04 -27.88 -12.41
CA VAL A 206 -38.08 -28.99 -12.36
C VAL A 206 -38.55 -30.04 -11.37
N LYS A 207 -38.56 -31.32 -11.83
CA LYS A 207 -38.87 -32.48 -11.02
C LYS A 207 -37.85 -33.59 -11.30
N ASP A 208 -37.27 -34.15 -10.28
CA ASP A 208 -36.27 -35.21 -10.36
C ASP A 208 -35.16 -34.94 -11.41
N GLY A 209 -34.64 -33.73 -11.45
CA GLY A 209 -33.60 -33.31 -12.38
C GLY A 209 -34.05 -33.17 -13.83
N LYS A 210 -35.37 -33.17 -14.10
CA LYS A 210 -35.94 -33.05 -15.45
C LYS A 210 -36.97 -31.94 -15.52
N VAL A 211 -37.18 -31.44 -16.74
CA VAL A 211 -38.20 -30.44 -17.01
C VAL A 211 -38.80 -30.67 -18.39
N ALA A 212 -40.14 -30.52 -18.51
CA ALA A 212 -40.82 -30.54 -19.79
C ALA A 212 -41.03 -29.14 -20.32
N VAL A 213 -40.41 -28.83 -21.46
CA VAL A 213 -40.43 -27.45 -22.04
C VAL A 213 -40.92 -27.52 -23.49
N PRO A 214 -42.18 -27.20 -23.77
CA PRO A 214 -42.65 -27.08 -25.14
C PRO A 214 -42.02 -25.86 -25.80
N VAL A 215 -41.27 -26.07 -26.88
CA VAL A 215 -40.71 -25.02 -27.75
C VAL A 215 -41.18 -25.19 -29.17
N LYS A 216 -41.24 -24.10 -29.94
CA LYS A 216 -41.77 -24.09 -31.33
C LYS A 216 -40.67 -24.29 -32.40
N SER A 217 -39.44 -24.11 -32.04
CA SER A 217 -38.27 -24.23 -32.97
C SER A 217 -37.03 -24.75 -32.25
N ASN A 218 -35.99 -25.06 -33.00
CA ASN A 218 -34.70 -25.55 -32.49
C ASN A 218 -33.81 -24.43 -31.94
N ASP A 219 -34.26 -23.18 -31.96
CA ASP A 219 -33.45 -22.03 -31.55
C ASP A 219 -33.45 -21.80 -30.04
N TYR A 220 -34.17 -22.61 -29.30
CA TYR A 220 -34.25 -22.47 -27.84
C TYR A 220 -33.16 -23.24 -27.11
N LYS A 221 -32.60 -22.60 -26.11
CA LYS A 221 -31.63 -23.16 -25.16
C LYS A 221 -32.30 -23.37 -23.81
N LEU A 222 -31.95 -24.50 -23.16
CA LEU A 222 -32.18 -24.73 -21.75
C LEU A 222 -30.90 -24.39 -21.01
N ILE A 223 -30.96 -23.45 -20.08
CA ILE A 223 -29.80 -22.92 -19.38
C ILE A 223 -30.02 -23.14 -17.89
N ALA A 224 -29.19 -23.95 -17.25
CA ALA A 224 -29.28 -24.21 -15.82
C ALA A 224 -28.10 -23.57 -15.08
N PHE A 225 -28.40 -22.80 -14.06
CA PHE A 225 -27.43 -22.12 -13.23
C PHE A 225 -27.27 -22.88 -11.92
N TRP A 226 -26.03 -23.07 -11.54
CA TRP A 226 -25.64 -23.83 -10.37
C TRP A 226 -24.72 -23.00 -9.47
N GLN A 227 -25.04 -22.97 -8.18
CA GLN A 227 -24.08 -22.55 -7.16
C GLN A 227 -23.22 -23.77 -6.83
N VAL A 228 -21.91 -23.65 -7.01
CA VAL A 228 -20.97 -24.73 -6.78
C VAL A 228 -19.78 -24.24 -5.97
N ALA A 229 -19.18 -25.13 -5.17
CA ALA A 229 -17.88 -24.85 -4.58
C ALA A 229 -16.84 -24.70 -5.69
N ASP A 230 -16.02 -23.66 -5.66
CA ASP A 230 -14.98 -23.44 -6.66
C ASP A 230 -13.75 -24.34 -6.49
N MET A 231 -13.68 -25.06 -5.37
CA MET A 231 -12.60 -25.97 -4.97
C MET A 231 -11.25 -25.27 -4.80
N GLU A 232 -11.27 -23.96 -4.60
CA GLU A 232 -10.07 -23.20 -4.33
C GLU A 232 -9.41 -23.63 -3.02
N ARG A 233 -8.10 -23.66 -3.04
CA ARG A 233 -7.26 -23.99 -1.89
C ARG A 233 -6.31 -22.84 -1.57
N PRO A 234 -6.00 -22.57 -0.30
CA PRO A 234 -4.97 -21.61 0.03
C PRO A 234 -3.65 -21.93 -0.68
N MET A 235 -3.10 -20.93 -1.34
CA MET A 235 -1.81 -21.05 -2.02
C MET A 235 -0.67 -21.04 -1.01
N LEU A 236 0.41 -21.78 -1.30
CA LEU A 236 1.66 -21.78 -0.52
C LEU A 236 1.52 -22.23 0.94
N MET A 237 0.41 -22.86 1.28
CA MET A 237 0.15 -23.31 2.64
C MET A 237 1.20 -24.30 3.11
N ALA A 238 1.73 -24.12 4.31
CA ALA A 238 2.74 -24.98 4.92
C ALA A 238 2.09 -26.19 5.62
N SER A 239 1.19 -26.85 4.91
CA SER A 239 0.50 -28.09 5.34
C SER A 239 0.46 -29.11 4.20
N ARG A 240 0.51 -30.40 4.53
CA ARG A 240 0.41 -31.49 3.56
C ARG A 240 -0.93 -31.50 2.83
N ASP A 241 -1.99 -31.18 3.54
CA ASP A 241 -3.29 -30.88 2.99
C ASP A 241 -3.60 -29.39 3.21
N ALA A 242 -3.79 -28.67 2.12
CA ALA A 242 -4.13 -27.26 2.20
C ALA A 242 -5.60 -27.01 2.62
N GLY A 243 -6.44 -28.05 2.60
CA GLY A 243 -7.88 -27.87 2.81
C GLY A 243 -8.50 -27.00 1.71
N PHE A 244 -9.50 -26.21 2.08
CA PHE A 244 -10.21 -25.30 1.17
C PHE A 244 -10.08 -23.83 1.63
N ALA A 245 -10.11 -22.92 0.67
CA ALA A 245 -10.32 -21.50 0.94
C ALA A 245 -11.72 -21.30 1.54
N MET A 246 -11.83 -20.52 2.60
CA MET A 246 -13.12 -20.28 3.25
C MET A 246 -14.06 -19.45 2.38
N ASN A 247 -15.37 -19.61 2.55
CA ASN A 247 -16.36 -18.75 1.93
C ASN A 247 -16.37 -17.35 2.60
N HIS A 248 -15.75 -16.39 1.98
CA HIS A 248 -15.69 -15.00 2.46
C HIS A 248 -17.05 -14.27 2.41
N PHE A 249 -18.05 -14.87 1.76
CA PHE A 249 -19.41 -14.33 1.65
C PHE A 249 -20.37 -14.96 2.66
N ASP A 250 -19.84 -15.65 3.69
CA ASP A 250 -20.60 -16.21 4.80
C ASP A 250 -19.90 -15.93 6.13
N SER A 251 -20.47 -15.02 6.91
CA SER A 251 -19.91 -14.61 8.21
C SER A 251 -19.83 -15.75 9.24
N THR A 252 -20.61 -16.82 9.08
CA THR A 252 -20.55 -18.00 9.97
C THR A 252 -19.28 -18.79 9.68
N VAL A 253 -18.93 -18.95 8.40
CA VAL A 253 -17.70 -19.63 7.98
C VAL A 253 -16.48 -18.79 8.37
N VAL A 254 -16.54 -17.46 8.19
CA VAL A 254 -15.48 -16.55 8.63
C VAL A 254 -15.25 -16.68 10.15
N ALA A 255 -16.30 -16.64 10.94
CA ALA A 255 -16.20 -16.80 12.39
C ALA A 255 -15.63 -18.18 12.80
N LYS A 256 -16.04 -19.26 12.11
CA LYS A 256 -15.49 -20.60 12.31
C LYS A 256 -13.97 -20.65 12.02
N ASN A 257 -13.52 -20.00 10.96
CA ASN A 257 -12.11 -19.92 10.62
C ASN A 257 -11.30 -19.22 11.73
N TYR A 258 -11.81 -18.12 12.25
CA TYR A 258 -11.15 -17.40 13.35
C TYR A 258 -11.19 -18.18 14.69
N ASP A 259 -12.28 -18.83 15.01
CA ASP A 259 -12.35 -19.72 16.17
C ASP A 259 -11.37 -20.89 16.04
N HIS A 260 -11.11 -21.35 14.82
CA HIS A 260 -10.11 -22.38 14.59
C HIS A 260 -8.68 -21.87 14.87
N PHE A 261 -8.25 -20.74 14.31
CA PHE A 261 -6.88 -20.24 14.42
C PHE A 261 -6.59 -19.43 15.69
N LEU A 262 -7.60 -18.86 16.34
CA LEU A 262 -7.46 -18.00 17.50
C LEU A 262 -8.22 -18.50 18.75
N GLY A 263 -9.02 -19.54 18.61
CA GLY A 263 -9.81 -20.11 19.68
C GLY A 263 -9.00 -20.81 20.78
N SER A 264 -9.67 -21.34 21.80
CA SER A 264 -9.05 -21.87 23.03
C SER A 264 -8.03 -23.00 22.77
N ARG A 265 -8.18 -23.75 21.68
CA ARG A 265 -7.26 -24.85 21.29
C ARG A 265 -5.81 -24.38 21.05
N THR A 266 -5.63 -23.11 20.68
CA THR A 266 -4.33 -22.55 20.29
C THR A 266 -3.51 -22.01 21.46
N GLY A 267 -4.16 -21.70 22.59
CA GLY A 267 -3.54 -21.05 23.72
C GLY A 267 -3.17 -19.56 23.50
N LEU A 268 -3.56 -18.97 22.35
CA LEU A 268 -3.21 -17.58 22.00
C LEU A 268 -4.09 -16.53 22.72
N GLY A 269 -5.21 -16.91 23.32
CA GLY A 269 -6.16 -15.99 23.93
C GLY A 269 -5.54 -15.00 24.95
N LYS A 270 -4.52 -15.43 25.70
CA LYS A 270 -3.81 -14.57 26.68
C LYS A 270 -2.96 -13.46 26.06
N TYR A 271 -2.69 -13.53 24.76
CA TYR A 271 -1.88 -12.55 24.04
C TYR A 271 -2.73 -11.57 23.21
N MET A 272 -4.02 -11.84 23.02
CA MET A 272 -4.92 -10.99 22.26
C MET A 272 -4.95 -9.56 22.79
N GLY A 273 -4.87 -8.59 21.89
CA GLY A 273 -4.74 -7.16 22.17
C GLY A 273 -3.30 -6.71 22.47
N HIS A 274 -2.44 -7.56 23.04
CA HIS A 274 -1.02 -7.28 23.27
C HIS A 274 -0.24 -8.57 23.65
N PRO A 275 0.82 -8.98 22.95
CA PRO A 275 1.39 -8.31 21.77
C PRO A 275 0.63 -8.62 20.47
N LEU A 276 -0.29 -9.60 20.47
CA LEU A 276 -1.06 -10.01 19.30
C LEU A 276 -2.14 -8.95 19.02
N ARG A 277 -1.85 -8.07 18.02
CA ARG A 277 -2.68 -6.91 17.70
C ARG A 277 -3.73 -7.21 16.65
N ALA A 278 -3.36 -7.87 15.58
CA ALA A 278 -4.22 -8.00 14.41
C ALA A 278 -4.12 -9.36 13.75
N LEU A 279 -5.19 -9.71 13.04
CA LEU A 279 -5.19 -10.75 12.03
C LEU A 279 -5.15 -10.07 10.67
N PHE A 280 -4.26 -10.54 9.79
CA PHE A 280 -4.03 -10.00 8.46
C PHE A 280 -4.62 -10.89 7.38
N ASN A 281 -5.36 -10.29 6.46
CA ASN A 281 -5.80 -10.90 5.22
C ASN A 281 -5.17 -10.20 4.02
N ASP A 282 -4.58 -11.00 3.15
CA ASP A 282 -3.98 -10.56 1.89
C ASP A 282 -5.03 -10.15 0.85
N SER A 283 -4.61 -9.68 -0.31
CA SER A 283 -5.47 -9.31 -1.43
C SER A 283 -6.36 -10.47 -1.87
N TYR A 284 -7.56 -10.14 -2.39
CA TYR A 284 -8.56 -11.13 -2.79
C TYR A 284 -8.21 -11.73 -4.15
N GLU A 285 -7.26 -12.64 -4.17
CA GLU A 285 -6.79 -13.33 -5.36
C GLU A 285 -7.60 -14.60 -5.65
N PHE A 286 -8.93 -14.49 -5.60
CA PHE A 286 -9.83 -15.59 -5.82
C PHE A 286 -9.78 -16.12 -7.25
N ARG A 287 -10.03 -17.43 -7.39
CA ARG A 287 -10.14 -18.12 -8.67
C ARG A 287 -11.56 -18.26 -9.18
N ALA A 288 -12.56 -17.92 -8.37
CA ALA A 288 -13.94 -17.89 -8.81
C ALA A 288 -14.18 -16.79 -9.87
N ASP A 289 -14.77 -17.12 -10.98
CA ASP A 289 -15.10 -16.14 -12.04
C ASP A 289 -16.27 -15.24 -11.63
N ARG A 290 -17.32 -15.84 -11.10
CA ARG A 290 -18.54 -15.19 -10.67
C ARG A 290 -18.90 -15.67 -9.27
N HIS A 291 -18.45 -14.96 -8.27
CA HIS A 291 -18.79 -15.25 -6.88
C HIS A 291 -20.29 -15.33 -6.69
N PHE A 292 -20.72 -16.23 -5.87
CA PHE A 292 -22.12 -16.43 -5.53
C PHE A 292 -22.24 -16.87 -4.06
N SER A 293 -23.40 -16.67 -3.45
CA SER A 293 -23.68 -17.12 -2.08
C SER A 293 -25.16 -17.39 -1.89
N ASP A 294 -25.52 -18.08 -0.82
CA ASP A 294 -26.91 -18.36 -0.47
C ASP A 294 -27.75 -17.08 -0.33
N ASP A 295 -27.10 -15.99 0.09
CA ASP A 295 -27.72 -14.67 0.28
C ASP A 295 -27.81 -13.81 -0.99
N PHE A 296 -27.14 -14.20 -2.09
CA PHE A 296 -26.96 -13.34 -3.26
C PHE A 296 -28.28 -12.83 -3.83
N ILE A 297 -29.21 -13.73 -4.17
CA ILE A 297 -30.49 -13.36 -4.81
C ILE A 297 -31.32 -12.45 -3.91
N LYS A 298 -31.35 -12.75 -2.61
CA LYS A 298 -32.07 -11.93 -1.62
C LYS A 298 -31.45 -10.53 -1.53
N THR A 299 -30.16 -10.44 -1.39
CA THR A 299 -29.43 -9.17 -1.27
C THR A 299 -29.56 -8.36 -2.56
N PHE A 300 -29.45 -9.00 -3.72
CA PHE A 300 -29.63 -8.35 -5.00
C PHE A 300 -31.02 -7.69 -5.11
N ARG A 301 -32.08 -8.47 -4.85
CA ARG A 301 -33.45 -7.93 -4.88
C ARG A 301 -33.64 -6.76 -3.94
N GLN A 302 -33.08 -6.85 -2.73
CA GLN A 302 -33.19 -5.77 -1.73
C GLN A 302 -32.43 -4.52 -2.16
N ASN A 303 -31.22 -4.65 -2.68
CA ASN A 303 -30.34 -3.51 -2.94
C ASN A 303 -30.48 -2.96 -4.36
N ARG A 304 -30.82 -3.80 -5.35
CA ARG A 304 -30.94 -3.39 -6.76
C ARG A 304 -32.40 -3.15 -7.19
N GLY A 305 -33.40 -3.65 -6.46
CA GLY A 305 -34.83 -3.35 -6.68
C GLY A 305 -35.50 -4.20 -7.75
N TYR A 306 -34.84 -5.21 -8.32
CA TYR A 306 -35.41 -6.11 -9.32
C TYR A 306 -34.93 -7.55 -9.17
N ASP A 307 -35.54 -8.48 -9.92
CA ASP A 307 -35.17 -9.88 -9.88
C ASP A 307 -34.01 -10.17 -10.84
N PRO A 308 -32.83 -10.67 -10.35
CA PRO A 308 -31.71 -11.00 -11.21
C PRO A 308 -31.90 -12.28 -12.01
N MET A 309 -32.82 -13.16 -11.63
CA MET A 309 -32.93 -14.52 -12.17
C MET A 309 -33.01 -14.57 -13.70
N PRO A 310 -33.88 -13.79 -14.38
CA PRO A 310 -33.96 -13.82 -15.85
C PRO A 310 -32.70 -13.28 -16.55
N TYR A 311 -31.84 -12.57 -15.84
CA TYR A 311 -30.68 -11.87 -16.37
C TYR A 311 -29.34 -12.51 -16.02
N LEU A 312 -29.34 -13.66 -15.32
CA LEU A 312 -28.14 -14.40 -14.96
C LEU A 312 -27.23 -14.71 -16.17
N PRO A 313 -27.79 -15.01 -17.39
CA PRO A 313 -26.94 -15.25 -18.57
C PRO A 313 -25.91 -14.15 -18.84
N ALA A 314 -26.29 -12.86 -18.73
CA ALA A 314 -25.38 -11.73 -18.97
C ALA A 314 -24.17 -11.68 -18.04
N ASN A 315 -24.20 -12.44 -16.95
CA ASN A 315 -23.15 -12.46 -15.92
C ASN A 315 -22.18 -13.64 -16.05
N ILE A 316 -22.33 -14.51 -17.03
CA ILE A 316 -21.42 -15.64 -17.24
C ILE A 316 -20.29 -15.22 -18.18
N TRP A 317 -19.15 -15.00 -17.58
CA TRP A 317 -17.94 -14.57 -18.26
C TRP A 317 -16.72 -15.15 -17.56
N TYR A 318 -16.14 -16.20 -18.12
CA TYR A 318 -14.97 -16.87 -17.55
C TYR A 318 -13.76 -15.93 -17.54
N GLY A 319 -12.95 -15.98 -16.49
CA GLY A 319 -11.83 -15.08 -16.27
C GLY A 319 -12.21 -13.63 -15.88
N TYR A 320 -13.51 -13.34 -15.69
CA TYR A 320 -13.95 -11.99 -15.38
C TYR A 320 -13.37 -11.44 -14.06
N ASN A 321 -13.41 -12.22 -12.98
CA ASN A 321 -12.83 -11.88 -11.68
C ASN A 321 -11.55 -12.66 -11.38
N ASN A 322 -11.27 -13.73 -12.10
CA ASN A 322 -10.09 -14.56 -11.92
C ASN A 322 -8.90 -13.96 -12.69
N MET A 323 -8.01 -13.28 -11.98
CA MET A 323 -6.86 -12.63 -12.61
C MET A 323 -5.90 -13.63 -13.27
N TYR A 324 -5.75 -14.83 -12.71
CA TYR A 324 -4.85 -15.86 -13.25
C TYR A 324 -5.37 -16.41 -14.58
N ASP A 325 -6.68 -16.65 -14.65
CA ASP A 325 -7.32 -17.14 -15.88
C ASP A 325 -7.31 -16.06 -16.97
N ARG A 326 -7.54 -14.80 -16.60
CA ARG A 326 -7.44 -13.66 -17.53
C ARG A 326 -6.03 -13.46 -18.07
N MET A 327 -5.00 -13.65 -17.26
CA MET A 327 -3.61 -13.59 -17.75
C MET A 327 -3.27 -14.75 -18.66
N ALA A 328 -3.80 -15.96 -18.37
CA ALA A 328 -3.60 -17.13 -19.19
C ALA A 328 -4.39 -17.08 -20.52
N HIS A 329 -5.58 -16.49 -20.49
CA HIS A 329 -6.53 -16.45 -21.60
C HIS A 329 -7.05 -15.01 -21.84
N PRO A 330 -6.20 -14.09 -22.30
CA PRO A 330 -6.63 -12.73 -22.58
C PRO A 330 -7.65 -12.69 -23.72
N GLY A 331 -8.67 -11.85 -23.58
CA GLY A 331 -9.68 -11.62 -24.63
C GLY A 331 -10.86 -12.58 -24.61
N GLN A 332 -11.05 -13.36 -23.54
CA GLN A 332 -12.29 -14.14 -23.38
C GLN A 332 -13.52 -13.23 -23.40
N GLN A 333 -14.60 -13.74 -24.01
CA GLN A 333 -15.86 -13.03 -24.16
C GLN A 333 -16.93 -13.63 -23.23
N PRO A 334 -18.01 -12.88 -22.90
CA PRO A 334 -19.17 -13.43 -22.21
C PRO A 334 -19.71 -14.66 -22.90
N SER A 335 -20.18 -15.67 -22.14
CA SER A 335 -20.84 -16.85 -22.71
C SER A 335 -22.16 -16.50 -23.38
N PHE A 336 -22.84 -15.46 -22.88
CA PHE A 336 -24.15 -15.00 -23.38
C PHE A 336 -24.20 -13.49 -23.44
N ALA A 337 -24.99 -12.96 -24.38
CA ALA A 337 -25.33 -11.55 -24.43
C ALA A 337 -26.81 -11.35 -24.83
N PHE A 338 -27.42 -10.31 -24.29
CA PHE A 338 -28.75 -9.87 -24.69
C PHE A 338 -28.67 -8.64 -25.60
N ASP A 339 -28.14 -7.55 -25.09
CA ASP A 339 -28.00 -6.28 -25.82
C ASP A 339 -26.88 -5.40 -25.24
N ALA A 340 -26.73 -4.22 -25.80
CA ALA A 340 -25.70 -3.25 -25.40
C ALA A 340 -25.84 -2.73 -23.95
N ASN A 341 -26.87 -3.09 -23.20
CA ASN A 341 -27.08 -2.68 -21.81
C ASN A 341 -26.68 -3.76 -20.80
N ASP A 342 -26.10 -4.89 -21.25
CA ASP A 342 -25.69 -5.98 -20.38
C ASP A 342 -24.63 -5.56 -19.35
N TRP A 343 -23.85 -4.52 -19.67
CA TRP A 343 -22.89 -3.95 -18.72
C TRP A 343 -23.56 -3.44 -17.42
N ARG A 344 -24.84 -2.98 -17.50
CA ARG A 344 -25.61 -2.55 -16.32
C ARG A 344 -26.00 -3.74 -15.44
N LEU A 345 -26.30 -4.87 -16.06
CA LEU A 345 -26.58 -6.11 -15.34
C LEU A 345 -25.33 -6.61 -14.59
N ARG A 346 -24.17 -6.53 -15.24
CA ARG A 346 -22.87 -6.85 -14.61
C ARG A 346 -22.49 -5.86 -13.52
N TYR A 347 -22.78 -4.57 -13.72
CA TYR A 347 -22.60 -3.54 -12.69
C TYR A 347 -23.38 -3.89 -11.41
N ASP A 348 -24.68 -4.19 -11.54
CA ASP A 348 -25.53 -4.53 -10.40
C ASP A 348 -25.11 -5.84 -9.72
N TYR A 349 -24.65 -6.81 -10.49
CA TYR A 349 -24.10 -8.06 -9.96
C TYR A 349 -22.86 -7.80 -9.12
N ASP A 350 -21.87 -7.11 -9.68
CA ASP A 350 -20.59 -6.83 -9.00
C ASP A 350 -20.79 -5.95 -7.76
N LEU A 351 -21.67 -4.95 -7.84
CA LEU A 351 -22.00 -4.13 -6.68
C LEU A 351 -22.67 -4.96 -5.57
N THR A 352 -23.45 -5.99 -5.94
CA THR A 352 -24.04 -6.92 -4.95
C THR A 352 -22.97 -7.82 -4.32
N ILE A 353 -22.00 -8.30 -5.10
CA ILE A 353 -20.84 -9.03 -4.57
C ILE A 353 -20.03 -8.16 -3.62
N SER A 354 -19.79 -6.91 -3.98
CA SER A 354 -19.13 -5.93 -3.09
C SER A 354 -19.90 -5.76 -1.79
N ASP A 355 -21.23 -5.58 -1.83
CA ASP A 355 -22.07 -5.45 -0.64
C ASP A 355 -21.99 -6.68 0.27
N LEU A 356 -21.97 -7.88 -0.31
CA LEU A 356 -21.88 -9.14 0.42
C LEU A 356 -20.51 -9.31 1.07
N LEU A 357 -19.42 -9.06 0.35
CA LEU A 357 -18.05 -9.15 0.89
C LEU A 357 -17.87 -8.16 2.04
N ARG A 358 -18.30 -6.92 1.86
CA ARG A 358 -18.25 -5.89 2.89
C ARG A 358 -19.03 -6.29 4.14
N ARG A 359 -20.22 -6.86 3.98
CA ARG A 359 -21.07 -7.30 5.10
C ARG A 359 -20.51 -8.49 5.83
N HIS A 360 -20.25 -9.57 5.11
CA HIS A 360 -19.94 -10.87 5.69
C HIS A 360 -18.49 -11.00 6.12
N PHE A 361 -17.55 -10.58 5.25
CA PHE A 361 -16.14 -10.68 5.54
C PHE A 361 -15.60 -9.46 6.28
N LEU A 362 -15.64 -8.27 5.68
CA LEU A 362 -14.96 -7.11 6.27
C LEU A 362 -15.58 -6.70 7.60
N ASN A 363 -16.87 -6.45 7.64
CA ASN A 363 -17.56 -6.09 8.87
C ASN A 363 -17.67 -7.28 9.84
N GLY A 364 -17.88 -8.49 9.31
CA GLY A 364 -17.90 -9.72 10.12
C GLY A 364 -16.58 -9.93 10.84
N SER A 365 -15.46 -9.88 10.11
CA SER A 365 -14.10 -10.02 10.66
C SER A 365 -13.79 -8.94 11.67
N ARG A 366 -14.07 -7.67 11.32
CA ARG A 366 -13.85 -6.55 12.22
C ARG A 366 -14.59 -6.72 13.54
N HIS A 367 -15.89 -7.00 13.51
CA HIS A 367 -16.69 -7.17 14.73
C HIS A 367 -16.20 -8.36 15.56
N TRP A 368 -15.87 -9.48 14.92
CA TRP A 368 -15.38 -10.66 15.64
C TRP A 368 -14.05 -10.37 16.35
N LEU A 369 -13.10 -9.74 15.66
CA LEU A 369 -11.76 -9.42 16.19
C LEU A 369 -11.82 -8.30 17.24
N GLU A 370 -12.53 -7.19 16.96
CA GLU A 370 -12.63 -6.07 17.88
C GLU A 370 -13.33 -6.47 19.19
N SER A 371 -14.29 -7.40 19.15
CA SER A 371 -14.92 -7.93 20.36
C SER A 371 -13.95 -8.69 21.28
N ARG A 372 -12.78 -9.06 20.77
CA ARG A 372 -11.70 -9.77 21.48
C ARG A 372 -10.45 -8.90 21.68
N GLY A 373 -10.56 -7.59 21.46
CA GLY A 373 -9.46 -6.64 21.60
C GLY A 373 -8.42 -6.68 20.49
N MET A 374 -8.71 -7.37 19.39
CA MET A 374 -7.86 -7.45 18.20
C MET A 374 -8.39 -6.59 17.06
N LEU A 375 -7.59 -6.41 16.02
CA LEU A 375 -7.93 -5.64 14.83
C LEU A 375 -7.97 -6.53 13.59
N HIS A 376 -8.81 -6.16 12.63
CA HIS A 376 -8.80 -6.72 11.28
C HIS A 376 -7.93 -5.83 10.39
N ARG A 377 -6.75 -6.30 9.99
CA ARG A 377 -5.89 -5.68 8.99
C ARG A 377 -6.03 -6.42 7.67
N THR A 378 -6.37 -5.73 6.59
CA THR A 378 -6.63 -6.40 5.32
C THR A 378 -6.38 -5.49 4.12
N GLN A 379 -5.90 -6.11 3.04
CA GLN A 379 -5.84 -5.50 1.73
C GLN A 379 -7.24 -5.50 1.11
N THR A 380 -7.83 -4.32 0.90
CA THR A 380 -9.23 -4.17 0.53
C THR A 380 -9.42 -4.06 -0.99
N TYR A 381 -8.77 -4.94 -1.75
CA TYR A 381 -8.80 -4.97 -3.22
C TYR A 381 -8.57 -6.40 -3.75
N GLY A 382 -8.68 -6.59 -5.06
CA GLY A 382 -8.51 -7.85 -5.77
C GLY A 382 -9.78 -8.31 -6.51
N LEU A 383 -10.92 -7.72 -6.19
CA LEU A 383 -12.21 -7.91 -6.89
C LEU A 383 -12.71 -6.59 -7.46
N ASN A 384 -13.74 -6.65 -8.32
CA ASN A 384 -14.56 -5.50 -8.63
C ASN A 384 -15.41 -5.15 -7.41
N MET A 385 -15.00 -4.14 -6.66
CA MET A 385 -15.64 -3.78 -5.39
C MET A 385 -15.50 -2.29 -5.10
N ASP A 386 -16.35 -1.76 -4.22
CA ASP A 386 -16.18 -0.42 -3.67
C ASP A 386 -14.99 -0.42 -2.71
N ILE A 387 -13.80 -0.13 -3.24
CA ILE A 387 -12.53 -0.14 -2.52
C ILE A 387 -12.55 0.85 -1.33
N MET A 388 -13.14 2.04 -1.53
CA MET A 388 -13.19 3.05 -0.46
C MET A 388 -14.14 2.64 0.66
N GLY A 389 -15.31 2.09 0.32
CA GLY A 389 -16.23 1.52 1.31
C GLY A 389 -15.61 0.34 2.05
N ALA A 390 -14.94 -0.54 1.33
CA ALA A 390 -14.21 -1.68 1.89
C ALA A 390 -13.09 -1.25 2.86
N ALA A 391 -12.31 -0.22 2.49
CA ALA A 391 -11.31 0.37 3.38
C ALA A 391 -11.95 0.94 4.65
N GLY A 392 -13.15 1.52 4.52
CA GLY A 392 -13.94 1.99 5.65
C GLY A 392 -14.45 0.88 6.57
N ASP A 393 -14.67 -0.31 6.06
CA ASP A 393 -15.17 -1.46 6.83
C ASP A 393 -14.08 -2.22 7.58
N ALA A 394 -12.82 -2.16 7.14
CA ALA A 394 -11.67 -2.73 7.86
C ALA A 394 -11.33 -1.94 9.13
N SER A 395 -10.67 -2.57 10.12
CA SER A 395 -10.07 -1.82 11.25
C SER A 395 -8.81 -1.10 10.80
N ILE A 396 -7.94 -1.79 10.05
CA ILE A 396 -6.72 -1.26 9.42
C ILE A 396 -6.76 -1.64 7.94
N PRO A 397 -7.24 -0.75 7.05
CA PRO A 397 -7.12 -0.99 5.62
C PRO A 397 -5.66 -0.92 5.19
N GLU A 398 -5.27 -1.82 4.31
CA GLU A 398 -3.91 -1.94 3.80
C GLU A 398 -3.89 -1.83 2.27
N MET A 399 -2.86 -1.17 1.76
CA MET A 399 -2.48 -1.20 0.35
C MET A 399 -1.12 -1.90 0.18
N GLU A 400 -0.64 -2.06 -1.04
CA GLU A 400 0.69 -2.57 -1.33
C GLU A 400 1.41 -1.73 -2.39
N THR A 401 2.75 -1.81 -2.41
CA THR A 401 3.54 -1.09 -3.40
C THR A 401 3.73 -1.86 -4.71
N MET A 402 3.40 -3.13 -4.77
CA MET A 402 3.47 -3.93 -5.99
C MET A 402 2.42 -3.49 -7.01
N ILE A 403 1.17 -3.42 -6.58
CA ILE A 403 0.01 -3.10 -7.43
C ILE A 403 -0.19 -1.59 -7.54
N PHE A 404 -0.09 -0.88 -6.41
CA PHE A 404 -0.35 0.56 -6.35
C PHE A 404 0.88 1.46 -6.59
N ALA A 405 2.07 0.92 -6.61
CA ALA A 405 3.28 1.73 -6.62
C ALA A 405 3.63 2.31 -7.97
N LYS A 406 3.22 1.68 -9.06
CA LYS A 406 3.27 2.27 -10.40
C LYS A 406 2.09 3.19 -10.63
N ALA A 407 1.00 2.86 -9.95
CA ALA A 407 -0.06 3.80 -9.85
C ALA A 407 0.52 5.06 -9.25
N SER A 408 0.13 6.07 -9.78
CA SER A 408 0.16 7.40 -9.33
C SER A 408 -0.25 7.49 -7.89
N GLU A 409 -0.07 8.62 -7.41
CA GLU A 409 -0.70 9.14 -6.22
C GLU A 409 -2.19 8.75 -6.13
N GLY A 410 -2.93 8.85 -7.27
CA GLY A 410 -4.35 8.53 -7.31
C GLY A 410 -4.70 7.10 -6.90
N GLY A 411 -4.01 6.10 -7.43
CA GLY A 411 -4.25 4.71 -7.06
C GLY A 411 -3.95 4.44 -5.58
N MET A 412 -2.83 4.95 -5.10
CA MET A 412 -2.46 4.80 -3.68
C MET A 412 -3.46 5.48 -2.74
N LYS A 413 -4.02 6.63 -3.13
CA LYS A 413 -4.99 7.36 -2.29
C LYS A 413 -6.36 6.71 -2.22
N MET A 414 -6.70 5.69 -3.00
CA MET A 414 -8.00 5.03 -2.88
C MET A 414 -8.25 4.44 -1.50
N ILE A 415 -7.25 3.72 -0.97
CA ILE A 415 -7.36 3.09 0.36
C ILE A 415 -7.32 4.16 1.45
N SER A 416 -6.39 5.13 1.38
CA SER A 416 -6.29 6.18 2.39
C SER A 416 -7.50 7.11 2.37
N SER A 417 -8.04 7.45 1.20
CA SER A 417 -9.29 8.23 1.11
C SER A 417 -10.47 7.51 1.74
N GLY A 418 -10.61 6.20 1.49
CA GLY A 418 -11.61 5.38 2.17
C GLY A 418 -11.43 5.43 3.68
N ALA A 419 -10.20 5.23 4.18
CA ALA A 419 -9.91 5.34 5.61
C ALA A 419 -10.28 6.73 6.17
N HIS A 420 -9.95 7.81 5.46
CA HIS A 420 -10.28 9.18 5.86
C HIS A 420 -11.80 9.41 5.92
N LEU A 421 -12.52 9.02 4.86
CA LEU A 421 -13.97 9.17 4.77
C LEU A 421 -14.72 8.42 5.90
N TYR A 422 -14.19 7.28 6.34
CA TYR A 422 -14.80 6.44 7.36
C TYR A 422 -14.13 6.55 8.74
N ASN A 423 -13.24 7.54 8.93
CA ASN A 423 -12.53 7.81 10.19
C ASN A 423 -11.70 6.63 10.73
N ARG A 424 -11.00 5.90 9.84
CA ARG A 424 -10.03 4.89 10.23
C ARG A 424 -8.68 5.56 10.53
N PRO A 425 -8.15 5.43 11.74
CA PRO A 425 -6.96 6.20 12.14
C PRO A 425 -5.65 5.63 11.59
N ILE A 426 -5.63 4.34 11.22
CA ILE A 426 -4.45 3.66 10.70
C ILE A 426 -4.71 3.20 9.28
N VAL A 427 -3.76 3.52 8.40
CA VAL A 427 -3.67 3.04 7.02
C VAL A 427 -2.32 2.38 6.87
N SER A 428 -2.29 1.07 6.66
CA SER A 428 -1.05 0.32 6.46
C SER A 428 -0.71 0.13 4.99
N CYS A 429 0.53 -0.23 4.73
CA CYS A 429 1.02 -0.53 3.40
C CYS A 429 2.05 -1.64 3.46
N GLU A 430 1.82 -2.71 2.71
CA GLU A 430 2.84 -3.66 2.33
C GLU A 430 3.86 -2.95 1.44
N THR A 431 5.02 -2.68 2.00
CA THR A 431 5.93 -1.68 1.48
C THR A 431 7.20 -2.30 0.92
N ALA A 432 7.66 -1.74 -0.21
CA ALA A 432 8.90 -2.10 -0.88
C ALA A 432 8.85 -3.46 -1.61
N VAL A 433 7.77 -3.71 -2.32
CA VAL A 433 7.67 -4.85 -3.24
C VAL A 433 8.24 -4.43 -4.60
N TYR A 434 9.47 -4.82 -4.89
CA TYR A 434 10.18 -4.43 -6.12
C TYR A 434 10.30 -5.62 -7.07
N PHE A 435 9.93 -5.43 -8.33
CA PHE A 435 10.08 -6.45 -9.37
C PHE A 435 11.49 -6.49 -9.96
N GLY A 436 11.98 -7.71 -10.20
CA GLY A 436 13.22 -7.96 -10.94
C GLY A 436 14.52 -7.69 -10.18
N ARG A 437 14.49 -6.99 -9.04
CA ARG A 437 15.68 -6.51 -8.35
C ARG A 437 15.59 -6.62 -6.82
N ALA A 438 15.12 -7.76 -6.33
CA ALA A 438 14.98 -8.02 -4.89
C ALA A 438 16.29 -7.75 -4.11
N PHE A 439 17.44 -8.16 -4.65
CA PHE A 439 18.74 -7.97 -4.01
C PHE A 439 19.34 -6.56 -4.17
N LEU A 440 18.70 -5.69 -4.93
CA LEU A 440 19.04 -4.28 -5.03
C LEU A 440 18.22 -3.43 -4.05
N THR A 441 18.04 -3.91 -2.85
CA THR A 441 17.43 -3.17 -1.77
C THR A 441 18.46 -2.26 -1.11
N THR A 442 18.27 -0.96 -1.27
CA THR A 442 19.19 0.08 -0.77
C THR A 442 18.47 1.05 0.16
N PRO A 443 19.18 1.74 1.05
CA PRO A 443 18.59 2.76 1.92
C PRO A 443 17.85 3.85 1.12
N GLN A 444 18.39 4.28 -0.03
CA GLN A 444 17.76 5.28 -0.90
C GLN A 444 16.40 4.81 -1.40
N LYS A 445 16.30 3.55 -1.88
CA LYS A 445 15.01 2.99 -2.33
C LYS A 445 13.99 2.95 -1.21
N LEU A 446 14.40 2.45 -0.03
CA LEU A 446 13.50 2.37 1.12
C LEU A 446 13.01 3.76 1.54
N LYS A 447 13.92 4.76 1.63
CA LYS A 447 13.55 6.14 1.99
C LYS A 447 12.51 6.74 1.04
N MET A 448 12.75 6.61 -0.27
CA MET A 448 11.82 7.12 -1.29
C MET A 448 10.46 6.45 -1.22
N THR A 449 10.45 5.12 -1.00
CA THR A 449 9.20 4.37 -0.88
C THR A 449 8.43 4.80 0.37
N VAL A 450 9.12 5.02 1.49
CA VAL A 450 8.52 5.58 2.71
C VAL A 450 7.84 6.92 2.42
N ASP A 451 8.56 7.86 1.79
CA ASP A 451 8.03 9.19 1.52
C ASP A 451 6.82 9.16 0.58
N LYS A 452 6.89 8.31 -0.46
CA LYS A 452 5.79 8.13 -1.40
C LYS A 452 4.53 7.64 -0.70
N VAL A 453 4.63 6.56 0.08
CA VAL A 453 3.43 5.99 0.71
C VAL A 453 2.86 6.93 1.78
N LEU A 454 3.72 7.62 2.55
CA LEU A 454 3.29 8.60 3.54
C LEU A 454 2.59 9.80 2.89
N SER A 455 3.13 10.34 1.79
CA SER A 455 2.49 11.46 1.06
C SER A 455 1.13 11.07 0.46
N SER A 456 0.88 9.78 0.27
CA SER A 456 -0.41 9.23 -0.17
C SER A 456 -1.38 8.90 0.97
N GLY A 457 -1.04 9.24 2.22
CA GLY A 457 -1.91 9.07 3.40
C GLY A 457 -1.68 7.80 4.22
N VAL A 458 -0.72 6.95 3.85
CA VAL A 458 -0.28 5.82 4.70
C VAL A 458 0.37 6.35 5.98
N ASN A 459 0.18 5.62 7.09
CA ASN A 459 0.80 5.95 8.37
C ASN A 459 1.27 4.72 9.17
N GLN A 460 1.31 3.57 8.50
CA GLN A 460 1.90 2.33 9.01
C GLN A 460 2.61 1.59 7.87
N ILE A 461 3.91 1.51 7.90
CA ILE A 461 4.73 0.75 6.96
C ILE A 461 4.87 -0.68 7.45
N VAL A 462 4.71 -1.63 6.54
CA VAL A 462 5.01 -3.05 6.74
C VAL A 462 5.99 -3.46 5.65
N TRP A 463 7.25 -3.67 6.00
CA TRP A 463 8.26 -4.10 5.02
C TRP A 463 7.91 -5.47 4.44
N HIS A 464 8.00 -5.61 3.15
CA HIS A 464 7.83 -6.88 2.46
C HIS A 464 9.18 -7.36 1.93
N GLY A 465 9.97 -8.19 2.64
CA GLY A 465 9.85 -8.47 4.07
C GLY A 465 11.12 -9.19 4.52
N THR A 466 11.11 -9.76 5.72
CA THR A 466 12.27 -10.39 6.36
C THR A 466 12.12 -11.92 6.36
N PRO A 467 12.99 -12.68 5.68
CA PRO A 467 12.99 -14.13 5.80
C PRO A 467 13.59 -14.55 7.14
N TYR A 468 13.01 -15.57 7.78
CA TYR A 468 13.66 -16.27 8.86
C TYR A 468 15.06 -16.72 8.44
N SER A 469 16.03 -16.63 9.33
CA SER A 469 17.43 -16.95 9.05
C SER A 469 17.60 -18.47 8.83
N TYR A 470 17.38 -18.92 7.60
CA TYR A 470 17.30 -20.32 7.24
C TYR A 470 18.30 -20.70 6.15
N PHE A 471 19.17 -21.68 6.45
CA PHE A 471 20.28 -22.11 5.58
C PHE A 471 20.22 -23.62 5.33
N PRO A 472 19.22 -24.10 4.58
CA PRO A 472 19.19 -25.52 4.24
C PRO A 472 20.34 -25.89 3.29
N ASP A 473 20.73 -27.16 3.28
CA ASP A 473 21.82 -27.65 2.45
C ASP A 473 21.65 -27.27 0.98
N GLY A 474 22.70 -26.71 0.38
CA GLY A 474 22.71 -26.24 -1.01
C GLY A 474 22.25 -24.81 -1.21
N TYR A 475 21.88 -24.08 -0.16
CA TYR A 475 21.62 -22.65 -0.22
C TYR A 475 22.92 -21.85 -0.08
N PRO A 476 22.97 -20.65 -0.68
CA PRO A 476 24.13 -19.77 -0.54
C PRO A 476 24.17 -19.10 0.83
N LYS A 477 25.23 -18.33 1.08
CA LYS A 477 25.43 -17.57 2.32
C LYS A 477 24.32 -16.53 2.62
N GLU A 478 23.54 -16.15 1.60
CA GLU A 478 22.40 -15.26 1.71
C GLU A 478 21.17 -15.96 2.32
N GLY A 479 21.18 -17.30 2.39
CA GLY A 479 20.10 -18.10 2.96
C GLY A 479 18.88 -18.25 2.06
N TRP A 480 17.81 -18.77 2.64
CA TRP A 480 16.51 -18.87 1.98
C TRP A 480 15.85 -17.50 1.82
N TYR A 481 15.31 -17.26 0.62
CA TYR A 481 14.53 -16.08 0.32
C TYR A 481 13.32 -16.48 -0.54
N PRO A 482 12.08 -16.39 -0.03
CA PRO A 482 10.92 -17.01 -0.68
C PRO A 482 10.59 -16.41 -2.04
N PHE A 483 10.77 -15.12 -2.23
CA PHE A 483 10.40 -14.41 -3.45
C PHE A 483 11.53 -14.28 -4.48
N PHE A 484 12.51 -15.18 -4.43
CA PHE A 484 13.54 -15.31 -5.44
C PHE A 484 13.77 -16.78 -5.81
N ASN A 485 13.27 -17.19 -6.97
CA ASN A 485 13.44 -18.56 -7.46
C ASN A 485 13.46 -18.63 -8.98
N ASN A 486 14.48 -19.29 -9.54
CA ASN A 486 14.61 -19.48 -10.98
C ASN A 486 13.56 -20.41 -11.58
N ALA A 487 13.12 -21.42 -10.84
CA ALA A 487 12.19 -22.44 -11.37
C ALA A 487 10.76 -21.92 -11.47
N LEU A 488 10.34 -21.07 -10.53
CA LEU A 488 9.00 -20.48 -10.50
C LEU A 488 8.93 -19.09 -11.13
N ASP A 489 10.01 -18.63 -11.74
CA ASP A 489 10.12 -17.29 -12.31
C ASP A 489 9.82 -16.14 -11.32
N VAL A 490 10.12 -16.34 -10.04
CA VAL A 490 9.90 -15.38 -8.97
C VAL A 490 11.16 -14.56 -8.71
N ASN A 491 11.07 -13.25 -8.87
CA ASN A 491 12.12 -12.28 -8.52
C ASN A 491 11.46 -10.93 -8.19
N PHE A 492 10.88 -10.84 -7.01
CA PHE A 492 10.29 -9.60 -6.55
C PHE A 492 10.45 -9.44 -5.03
N SER A 493 9.93 -8.34 -4.48
CA SER A 493 10.01 -8.00 -3.07
C SER A 493 11.34 -7.33 -2.67
N THR A 494 11.61 -7.28 -1.39
CA THR A 494 12.74 -6.58 -0.79
C THR A 494 13.58 -7.56 0.02
N PHE A 495 14.89 -7.56 -0.19
CA PHE A 495 15.81 -8.33 0.65
C PHE A 495 16.13 -7.56 1.94
N PHE A 496 15.12 -7.48 2.82
CA PHE A 496 15.21 -6.82 4.12
C PHE A 496 15.67 -7.81 5.16
N SER A 497 16.98 -8.10 5.16
CA SER A 497 17.62 -9.18 5.93
C SER A 497 18.94 -8.74 6.54
N GLU A 498 19.33 -9.36 7.67
CA GLU A 498 20.67 -9.19 8.26
C GLU A 498 21.81 -9.61 7.33
N LYS A 499 21.51 -10.31 6.24
CA LYS A 499 22.47 -10.67 5.18
C LYS A 499 22.62 -9.59 4.10
N ASN A 500 21.77 -8.57 4.10
CA ASN A 500 21.95 -7.40 3.23
C ASN A 500 23.10 -6.54 3.74
N PRO A 501 24.04 -6.12 2.88
CA PRO A 501 25.15 -5.25 3.30
C PRO A 501 24.70 -3.97 4.02
N PHE A 502 23.52 -3.45 3.69
CA PHE A 502 22.94 -2.24 4.28
C PHE A 502 22.12 -2.49 5.55
N TRP A 503 22.10 -3.71 6.09
CA TRP A 503 21.32 -4.00 7.30
C TRP A 503 21.59 -3.04 8.48
N PRO A 504 22.84 -2.67 8.81
CA PRO A 504 23.09 -1.67 9.85
C PRO A 504 22.49 -0.29 9.54
N GLU A 505 22.43 0.08 8.27
CA GLU A 505 21.92 1.37 7.81
C GLU A 505 20.38 1.38 7.68
N PHE A 506 19.75 0.24 7.54
CA PHE A 506 18.27 0.14 7.56
C PHE A 506 17.69 0.61 8.88
N ARG A 507 18.45 0.52 9.97
CA ARG A 507 18.05 1.12 11.25
C ARG A 507 17.81 2.63 11.15
N ASP A 508 18.62 3.36 10.42
CA ASP A 508 18.45 4.81 10.22
C ASP A 508 17.15 5.10 9.46
N ILE A 509 16.82 4.26 8.47
CA ILE A 509 15.55 4.35 7.73
C ILE A 509 14.34 4.04 8.65
N ASN A 510 14.46 3.02 9.49
CA ASN A 510 13.39 2.66 10.43
C ASN A 510 13.15 3.78 11.46
N ILE A 511 14.22 4.41 11.98
CA ILE A 511 14.10 5.56 12.90
C ILE A 511 13.46 6.77 12.19
N TYR A 512 13.85 7.05 10.96
CA TYR A 512 13.21 8.08 10.14
C TYR A 512 11.71 7.77 9.98
N ALA A 513 11.40 6.56 9.52
CA ALA A 513 10.02 6.14 9.30
C ALA A 513 9.18 6.15 10.59
N GLN A 514 9.77 5.76 11.73
CA GLN A 514 9.12 5.81 13.04
C GLN A 514 8.65 7.23 13.40
N ARG A 515 9.51 8.25 13.23
CA ARG A 515 9.16 9.64 13.47
C ARG A 515 8.13 10.15 12.47
N ALA A 516 8.31 9.84 11.20
CA ALA A 516 7.39 10.22 10.15
C ALA A 516 5.99 9.59 10.35
N GLN A 517 5.93 8.29 10.68
CA GLN A 517 4.66 7.62 11.01
C GLN A 517 4.00 8.19 12.26
N TYR A 518 4.78 8.55 13.29
CA TYR A 518 4.24 9.26 14.45
C TYR A 518 3.54 10.54 14.01
N LEU A 519 4.21 11.39 13.22
CA LEU A 519 3.61 12.62 12.70
C LEU A 519 2.34 12.34 11.88
N MET A 520 2.38 11.34 11.02
CA MET A 520 1.25 10.95 10.17
C MET A 520 0.10 10.27 10.94
N ARG A 521 0.27 9.94 12.21
CA ARG A 521 -0.80 9.48 13.11
C ARG A 521 -1.33 10.59 14.01
N CYS A 522 -0.62 11.72 14.14
CA CYS A 522 -1.08 12.85 14.94
C CYS A 522 -2.31 13.51 14.31
N GLY A 523 -3.30 13.85 15.12
CA GLY A 523 -4.50 14.53 14.66
C GLY A 523 -5.33 13.74 13.65
N LYS A 524 -6.11 14.46 12.83
CA LYS A 524 -6.96 13.89 11.78
C LYS A 524 -6.45 14.27 10.39
N PRO A 525 -6.56 13.40 9.38
CA PRO A 525 -6.28 13.78 8.01
C PRO A 525 -7.24 14.87 7.55
N GLN A 526 -6.76 15.78 6.70
CA GLN A 526 -7.58 16.83 6.10
C GLN A 526 -7.17 17.06 4.65
N ALA A 527 -8.07 16.75 3.73
CA ALA A 527 -7.99 17.17 2.34
C ALA A 527 -8.81 18.45 2.12
N ASP A 528 -8.38 19.29 1.17
CA ASP A 528 -9.12 20.51 0.81
C ASP A 528 -10.32 20.17 -0.08
N VAL A 529 -10.16 19.28 -1.05
CA VAL A 529 -11.21 18.92 -2.00
C VAL A 529 -11.39 17.40 -2.12
N LEU A 530 -12.58 17.04 -2.59
CA LEU A 530 -12.91 15.68 -2.98
C LEU A 530 -12.93 15.55 -4.50
N ILE A 531 -12.49 14.40 -5.02
CA ILE A 531 -12.67 14.01 -6.41
C ILE A 531 -13.60 12.80 -6.45
N TYR A 532 -14.72 12.92 -7.15
CA TYR A 532 -15.67 11.82 -7.23
C TYR A 532 -15.14 10.69 -8.10
N TYR A 533 -15.14 9.49 -7.53
CA TYR A 533 -14.81 8.25 -8.19
C TYR A 533 -16.01 7.30 -8.12
N PRO A 534 -16.71 7.06 -9.24
CA PRO A 534 -17.85 6.17 -9.25
C PRO A 534 -17.46 4.71 -9.05
N PHE A 535 -18.38 3.89 -8.56
CA PHE A 535 -18.17 2.45 -8.55
C PHE A 535 -18.12 1.93 -10.00
N LEU A 536 -17.01 1.19 -10.31
CA LEU A 536 -16.81 0.48 -11.56
C LEU A 536 -16.60 1.29 -12.83
N LYS A 537 -16.30 0.50 -13.86
CA LYS A 537 -16.00 0.78 -15.24
C LYS A 537 -16.91 1.84 -15.84
N PHE A 538 -16.31 2.85 -16.43
CA PHE A 538 -17.03 3.86 -17.22
C PHE A 538 -17.58 3.28 -18.52
N SER A 539 -16.92 2.26 -19.09
CA SER A 539 -17.40 1.41 -20.18
C SER A 539 -16.55 0.15 -20.24
N GLU A 540 -16.99 -0.86 -20.97
CA GLU A 540 -16.23 -2.10 -21.17
C GLU A 540 -14.85 -1.85 -21.80
N ASP A 541 -14.74 -0.81 -22.62
CA ASP A 541 -13.50 -0.44 -23.34
C ASP A 541 -12.66 0.61 -22.62
N ALA A 542 -13.23 1.40 -21.71
CA ALA A 542 -12.57 2.61 -21.17
C ALA A 542 -12.00 2.43 -19.77
N TYR A 543 -12.39 1.42 -19.03
CA TYR A 543 -11.99 1.28 -17.63
C TYR A 543 -11.85 -0.18 -17.20
N ASN A 544 -10.62 -0.54 -16.87
CA ASN A 544 -10.35 -1.79 -16.18
C ASN A 544 -9.86 -1.43 -14.78
N PRO A 545 -10.63 -1.71 -13.69
CA PRO A 545 -10.17 -1.45 -12.33
C PRO A 545 -8.82 -2.09 -12.04
N ARG A 546 -8.49 -3.18 -12.76
CA ARG A 546 -7.17 -3.79 -12.72
C ARG A 546 -6.07 -2.93 -13.36
N GLU A 547 -6.37 -2.07 -14.32
CA GLU A 547 -5.35 -1.15 -14.84
C GLU A 547 -4.98 -0.11 -13.80
N LEU A 548 -5.93 0.35 -12.98
CA LEU A 548 -5.62 1.10 -11.75
C LEU A 548 -4.82 0.28 -10.74
N LEU A 549 -5.11 -1.02 -10.64
CA LEU A 549 -4.54 -1.93 -9.65
C LEU A 549 -3.28 -2.66 -10.17
N ILE A 550 -3.18 -2.92 -11.48
CA ILE A 550 -2.13 -3.77 -12.10
C ILE A 550 -1.09 -2.94 -12.86
N SER A 551 -1.37 -1.71 -13.24
CA SER A 551 -0.34 -0.82 -13.81
C SER A 551 0.78 -0.46 -12.80
N GLY A 552 0.87 -1.25 -11.76
CA GLY A 552 1.66 -1.05 -10.59
C GLY A 552 3.14 -1.43 -10.65
N TYR A 553 3.90 -1.09 -11.68
CA TYR A 553 5.36 -1.13 -11.52
C TYR A 553 5.86 0.13 -10.84
N LEU A 554 6.52 -0.02 -9.68
CA LEU A 554 7.58 0.92 -9.36
C LEU A 554 8.59 0.79 -10.51
N PRO A 555 8.75 1.77 -11.39
CA PRO A 555 9.93 1.79 -12.21
C PRO A 555 11.09 1.71 -11.25
N ASN A 556 12.12 0.99 -11.64
CA ASN A 556 13.35 0.91 -10.90
C ASN A 556 13.66 2.27 -10.34
N VAL A 557 13.44 2.45 -9.04
CA VAL A 557 13.70 3.70 -8.33
C VAL A 557 15.21 3.82 -8.16
N GLU A 558 15.93 3.34 -9.14
CA GLU A 558 17.34 3.62 -9.25
C GLU A 558 17.50 5.03 -9.75
N PRO A 559 18.44 5.75 -9.20
CA PRO A 559 18.92 6.95 -9.83
C PRO A 559 19.60 6.57 -11.14
N GLU A 560 18.87 6.12 -12.14
CA GLU A 560 19.39 6.09 -13.49
C GLU A 560 19.75 7.52 -13.88
N PRO A 561 20.86 7.75 -14.62
CA PRO A 561 21.13 9.04 -15.19
C PRO A 561 19.88 9.41 -15.99
N ALA A 562 19.19 10.42 -15.53
CA ALA A 562 17.88 10.79 -15.99
C ALA A 562 17.90 10.97 -17.51
N LYS A 563 17.07 10.26 -18.20
CA LYS A 563 16.32 10.91 -19.26
C LYS A 563 15.44 11.92 -18.53
N ASP A 564 15.88 13.16 -18.63
CA ASP A 564 15.23 14.40 -18.29
C ASP A 564 13.94 14.32 -17.45
N ASP A 565 13.90 14.96 -16.29
CA ASP A 565 12.76 15.30 -15.43
C ASP A 565 11.48 14.44 -15.47
N SER A 566 11.49 13.34 -16.23
CA SER A 566 10.39 12.42 -16.32
C SER A 566 10.18 11.79 -14.96
N ARG A 567 8.97 11.89 -14.49
CA ARG A 567 8.50 11.26 -13.25
C ARG A 567 8.93 9.81 -13.23
N PRO A 568 9.43 9.31 -12.10
CA PRO A 568 9.83 7.92 -12.00
C PRO A 568 8.68 6.92 -12.18
N PHE A 569 7.47 7.38 -12.54
CA PHE A 569 6.24 6.62 -12.46
C PHE A 569 5.32 6.73 -13.68
N ASN A 570 5.80 7.12 -14.85
CA ASN A 570 4.98 7.09 -16.06
C ASN A 570 4.80 5.64 -16.55
N SER A 571 3.55 5.24 -16.70
CA SER A 571 3.13 4.01 -17.34
C SER A 571 2.49 4.32 -18.69
N ASP A 572 2.97 3.67 -19.74
CA ASP A 572 2.42 3.84 -21.09
C ASP A 572 1.06 3.14 -21.31
N THR A 573 0.54 2.45 -20.28
CA THR A 573 -0.63 1.59 -20.35
C THR A 573 -1.88 2.13 -19.67
N GLU A 574 -1.90 3.41 -19.29
CA GLU A 574 -3.06 3.99 -18.60
C GLU A 574 -4.22 4.29 -19.54
N SER A 575 -5.46 4.04 -19.06
CA SER A 575 -6.65 4.44 -19.78
C SER A 575 -6.69 5.96 -20.02
N ASN A 576 -7.36 6.41 -21.05
CA ASN A 576 -7.44 7.84 -21.37
C ASN A 576 -8.03 8.68 -20.22
N TRP A 577 -8.96 8.12 -19.45
CA TRP A 577 -9.53 8.81 -18.28
C TRP A 577 -8.47 9.03 -17.19
N LEU A 578 -7.70 7.99 -16.88
CA LEU A 578 -6.60 8.09 -15.91
C LEU A 578 -5.56 9.10 -16.35
N LYS A 579 -5.14 9.10 -17.63
CA LYS A 579 -4.20 10.09 -18.14
C LYS A 579 -4.70 11.52 -18.00
N GLN A 580 -5.97 11.74 -18.17
CA GLN A 580 -6.58 13.05 -18.00
C GLN A 580 -6.66 13.46 -16.51
N ILE A 581 -7.05 12.54 -15.61
CA ILE A 581 -7.11 12.82 -14.17
C ILE A 581 -5.74 13.15 -13.58
N TRP A 582 -4.66 12.61 -14.16
CA TRP A 582 -3.29 12.96 -13.75
C TRP A 582 -3.00 14.44 -13.95
N THR A 583 -3.43 15.01 -15.04
CA THR A 583 -3.28 16.46 -15.30
C THR A 583 -3.97 17.28 -14.23
N LEU A 584 -5.15 16.87 -13.80
CA LEU A 584 -5.85 17.52 -12.69
C LEU A 584 -5.09 17.38 -11.37
N ILE A 585 -4.63 16.16 -11.05
CA ILE A 585 -3.86 15.90 -9.80
C ILE A 585 -2.57 16.73 -9.76
N ASP A 586 -1.89 16.86 -10.88
CA ASP A 586 -0.71 17.71 -11.00
C ASP A 586 -1.02 19.18 -10.78
N GLU A 587 -2.15 19.65 -11.30
CA GLU A 587 -2.60 21.02 -11.07
C GLU A 587 -2.91 21.26 -9.59
N LEU A 588 -3.58 20.31 -8.93
CA LEU A 588 -3.83 20.38 -7.49
C LEU A 588 -2.50 20.48 -6.71
N ASN A 589 -1.52 19.65 -7.05
CA ASN A 589 -0.20 19.69 -6.43
C ASN A 589 0.50 21.04 -6.64
N ARG A 590 0.48 21.59 -7.88
CA ARG A 590 1.06 22.94 -8.16
C ARG A 590 0.45 24.04 -7.31
N LYS A 591 -0.87 23.99 -7.10
CA LYS A 591 -1.61 24.98 -6.30
C LYS A 591 -1.50 24.77 -4.79
N GLY A 592 -0.96 23.62 -4.35
CA GLY A 592 -0.90 23.27 -2.94
C GLY A 592 -2.24 22.78 -2.37
N ILE A 593 -3.13 22.28 -3.22
CA ILE A 593 -4.45 21.77 -2.85
C ILE A 593 -4.31 20.30 -2.49
N THR A 594 -4.67 19.94 -1.27
CA THR A 594 -4.76 18.53 -0.84
C THR A 594 -6.11 17.95 -1.22
N TRP A 595 -6.16 16.66 -1.55
CA TRP A 595 -7.35 16.05 -2.10
C TRP A 595 -7.51 14.60 -1.65
N ASP A 596 -8.76 14.10 -1.65
CA ASP A 596 -9.12 12.70 -1.47
C ASP A 596 -10.14 12.27 -2.52
N TRP A 597 -10.22 10.97 -2.78
CA TRP A 597 -11.33 10.39 -3.52
C TRP A 597 -12.59 10.35 -2.67
N VAL A 598 -13.75 10.28 -3.32
CA VAL A 598 -15.05 10.04 -2.66
C VAL A 598 -15.91 9.10 -3.48
N ASN A 599 -16.55 8.13 -2.80
CA ASN A 599 -17.45 7.15 -3.39
C ASN A 599 -18.92 7.56 -3.29
N ASP A 600 -19.78 6.80 -3.97
CA ASP A 600 -21.24 7.02 -4.00
C ASP A 600 -21.86 7.04 -2.60
N GLU A 601 -21.58 6.03 -1.77
CA GLU A 601 -22.15 5.91 -0.41
C GLU A 601 -21.82 7.13 0.47
N SER A 602 -20.61 7.62 0.36
CA SER A 602 -20.18 8.80 1.12
C SER A 602 -20.87 10.07 0.63
N LEU A 603 -21.05 10.24 -0.68
CA LEU A 603 -21.78 11.39 -1.25
C LEU A 603 -23.26 11.34 -0.93
N GLN A 604 -23.90 10.16 -0.99
CA GLN A 604 -25.31 9.99 -0.64
C GLN A 604 -25.61 10.30 0.83
N SER A 605 -24.61 10.14 1.71
CA SER A 605 -24.73 10.46 3.15
C SER A 605 -24.17 11.84 3.53
N ALA A 606 -23.65 12.59 2.56
CA ALA A 606 -23.04 13.90 2.77
C ALA A 606 -24.06 14.97 3.16
N THR A 607 -23.61 15.99 3.87
CA THR A 607 -24.39 17.18 4.22
C THR A 607 -23.65 18.45 3.85
N ALA A 608 -24.39 19.49 3.49
CA ALA A 608 -23.82 20.81 3.30
C ALA A 608 -23.32 21.39 4.63
N ALA A 609 -22.20 22.11 4.58
CA ALA A 609 -21.64 22.82 5.69
C ALA A 609 -21.43 24.32 5.34
N ASN A 610 -21.01 25.14 6.30
CA ASN A 610 -20.80 26.56 6.09
C ASN A 610 -19.78 26.83 4.98
N GLU A 611 -19.87 28.01 4.37
CA GLU A 611 -18.92 28.49 3.35
C GLU A 611 -18.86 27.66 2.07
N GLY A 612 -19.92 26.91 1.76
CA GLY A 612 -19.96 26.03 0.60
C GLY A 612 -19.19 24.72 0.77
N ASN A 613 -18.81 24.39 2.00
CA ASN A 613 -18.13 23.13 2.30
C ASN A 613 -19.10 21.95 2.26
N ILE A 614 -18.54 20.76 2.08
CA ILE A 614 -19.23 19.46 2.20
C ILE A 614 -18.74 18.73 3.43
N ASN A 615 -19.67 18.16 4.21
CA ASN A 615 -19.35 17.37 5.40
C ASN A 615 -19.71 15.91 5.17
N ILE A 616 -18.73 15.02 5.41
CA ILE A 616 -18.89 13.57 5.34
C ILE A 616 -18.39 12.97 6.66
N ARG A 617 -19.28 12.37 7.42
CA ARG A 617 -18.99 11.73 8.72
C ARG A 617 -18.14 12.60 9.68
N GLY A 618 -18.38 13.93 9.65
CA GLY A 618 -17.66 14.91 10.49
C GLY A 618 -16.36 15.46 9.87
N ASN A 619 -15.95 15.00 8.70
CA ASN A 619 -14.84 15.57 7.94
C ASN A 619 -15.38 16.62 6.95
N GLN A 620 -14.73 17.77 6.90
CA GLN A 620 -15.15 18.89 6.05
C GLN A 620 -14.18 19.09 4.88
N TYR A 621 -14.74 19.29 3.69
CA TYR A 621 -14.00 19.55 2.47
C TYR A 621 -14.55 20.82 1.80
N LYS A 622 -13.69 21.60 1.15
CA LYS A 622 -13.99 22.91 0.58
C LYS A 622 -14.69 22.85 -0.77
N GLY A 623 -14.73 21.69 -1.39
CA GLY A 623 -15.40 21.50 -2.67
C GLY A 623 -15.32 20.07 -3.16
N LEU A 624 -16.13 19.80 -4.17
CA LEU A 624 -16.22 18.53 -4.88
C LEU A 624 -15.89 18.73 -6.35
N ILE A 625 -15.03 17.87 -6.91
CA ILE A 625 -14.68 17.87 -8.32
C ILE A 625 -15.37 16.70 -9.01
N LEU A 626 -16.10 16.98 -10.07
CA LEU A 626 -16.72 16.01 -10.97
C LEU A 626 -15.94 16.04 -12.29
N PHE A 627 -15.23 14.96 -12.61
CA PHE A 627 -14.26 14.91 -13.70
C PHE A 627 -14.62 13.85 -14.74
N HIS A 628 -15.01 14.28 -15.96
CA HIS A 628 -15.31 13.41 -17.10
C HIS A 628 -16.14 12.15 -16.76
N LEU A 629 -17.35 12.34 -16.26
CA LEU A 629 -18.21 11.27 -15.74
C LEU A 629 -19.27 10.83 -16.76
N PRO A 630 -19.15 9.68 -17.40
CA PRO A 630 -20.15 9.20 -18.36
C PRO A 630 -21.44 8.69 -17.70
N TYR A 631 -21.37 8.26 -16.45
CA TYR A 631 -22.51 7.83 -15.65
C TYR A 631 -22.33 8.13 -14.16
N MET A 632 -23.45 8.14 -13.44
CA MET A 632 -23.50 8.32 -11.99
C MET A 632 -24.76 7.62 -11.47
N GLN A 633 -24.69 7.04 -10.28
CA GLN A 633 -25.90 6.51 -9.61
C GLN A 633 -26.95 7.62 -9.46
N LEU A 634 -28.22 7.31 -9.76
CA LEU A 634 -29.31 8.29 -9.63
C LEU A 634 -29.41 8.89 -8.21
N ASN A 635 -29.21 8.07 -7.18
CA ASN A 635 -29.24 8.55 -5.81
C ASN A 635 -28.10 9.53 -5.50
N THR A 636 -26.92 9.29 -6.09
CA THR A 636 -25.78 10.22 -5.98
C THR A 636 -26.08 11.52 -6.72
N ALA A 637 -26.64 11.46 -7.93
CA ALA A 637 -27.02 12.65 -8.67
C ALA A 637 -28.05 13.50 -7.91
N LYS A 638 -29.07 12.87 -7.32
CA LYS A 638 -30.05 13.55 -6.46
C LYS A 638 -29.45 14.14 -5.19
N ALA A 639 -28.51 13.43 -4.57
CA ALA A 639 -27.80 13.93 -3.38
C ALA A 639 -26.95 15.16 -3.73
N LEU A 640 -26.24 15.13 -4.86
CA LEU A 640 -25.42 16.25 -5.32
C LEU A 640 -26.28 17.46 -5.70
N ASP A 641 -27.40 17.27 -6.39
CA ASP A 641 -28.34 18.36 -6.70
C ASP A 641 -28.82 19.04 -5.41
N LYS A 642 -29.22 18.26 -4.40
CA LYS A 642 -29.62 18.78 -3.09
C LYS A 642 -28.48 19.55 -2.39
N LEU A 643 -27.25 19.00 -2.39
CA LEU A 643 -26.09 19.66 -1.79
C LEU A 643 -25.77 20.97 -2.51
N ALA A 644 -25.82 21.00 -3.83
CA ALA A 644 -25.59 22.19 -4.63
C ALA A 644 -26.66 23.28 -4.39
N GLN A 645 -27.94 22.92 -4.25
CA GLN A 645 -29.01 23.82 -3.84
C GLN A 645 -28.79 24.44 -2.46
N GLN A 646 -28.10 23.73 -1.58
CA GLN A 646 -27.68 24.19 -0.25
C GLN A 646 -26.38 25.01 -0.29
N GLY A 647 -25.83 25.28 -1.47
CA GLY A 647 -24.65 26.10 -1.68
C GLY A 647 -23.31 25.37 -1.63
N THR A 648 -23.31 24.03 -1.62
CA THR A 648 -22.06 23.24 -1.66
C THR A 648 -21.32 23.51 -2.97
N ARG A 649 -20.03 23.89 -2.86
CA ARG A 649 -19.20 24.20 -4.01
C ARG A 649 -18.84 22.95 -4.80
N MET A 650 -19.11 23.00 -6.10
CA MET A 650 -18.77 21.90 -7.03
C MET A 650 -18.10 22.46 -8.28
N ILE A 651 -17.08 21.75 -8.75
CA ILE A 651 -16.34 22.06 -9.97
C ILE A 651 -16.53 20.90 -10.93
N THR A 652 -17.04 21.19 -12.13
CA THR A 652 -17.26 20.18 -13.17
C THR A 652 -16.20 20.36 -14.26
N ILE A 653 -15.51 19.28 -14.61
CA ILE A 653 -14.47 19.28 -15.64
C ILE A 653 -14.83 18.24 -16.68
N GLY A 654 -15.01 18.68 -17.93
CA GLY A 654 -15.39 17.82 -19.05
C GLY A 654 -16.80 17.30 -19.00
N ASP A 655 -17.03 16.08 -19.48
CA ASP A 655 -18.36 15.52 -19.67
C ASP A 655 -19.06 15.22 -18.35
N LEU A 656 -20.32 15.61 -18.28
CA LEU A 656 -21.21 15.33 -17.15
C LEU A 656 -22.02 14.05 -17.39
N PRO A 657 -22.42 13.33 -16.32
CA PRO A 657 -23.15 12.07 -16.45
C PRO A 657 -24.47 12.21 -17.21
N GLN A 658 -24.67 11.36 -18.19
CA GLN A 658 -25.89 11.31 -19.01
C GLN A 658 -26.77 10.12 -18.66
N GLN A 659 -26.29 9.19 -17.85
CA GLN A 659 -26.97 7.95 -17.53
C GLN A 659 -26.57 7.45 -16.15
N GLN A 660 -27.41 6.63 -15.56
CA GLN A 660 -27.12 5.90 -14.34
C GLN A 660 -26.68 4.46 -14.67
N PRO A 661 -25.86 3.79 -13.84
CA PRO A 661 -25.27 2.52 -14.23
C PRO A 661 -26.13 1.28 -13.91
N SER A 662 -27.15 1.35 -13.04
CA SER A 662 -27.98 0.19 -12.71
C SER A 662 -28.95 -0.14 -13.84
N TYR A 663 -29.33 -1.41 -13.95
CA TYR A 663 -30.32 -1.87 -14.92
C TYR A 663 -31.78 -1.58 -14.51
N HIS A 664 -32.01 -1.34 -13.22
CA HIS A 664 -33.36 -1.10 -12.70
C HIS A 664 -33.97 0.15 -13.30
N GLU A 665 -35.09 -0.02 -14.05
CA GLU A 665 -35.82 1.07 -14.69
C GLU A 665 -34.92 2.11 -15.40
N TRP A 666 -33.85 1.65 -16.00
CA TRP A 666 -32.74 2.48 -16.47
C TRP A 666 -33.17 3.61 -17.42
N GLN A 667 -34.19 3.37 -18.30
CA GLN A 667 -34.66 4.39 -19.24
C GLN A 667 -35.22 5.61 -18.50
N GLN A 668 -36.02 5.39 -17.45
CA GLN A 668 -36.54 6.46 -16.61
C GLN A 668 -35.47 7.06 -15.71
N ALA A 669 -34.64 6.21 -15.09
CA ALA A 669 -33.57 6.65 -14.21
C ALA A 669 -32.50 7.48 -14.95
N ASP A 670 -32.20 7.17 -16.21
CA ASP A 670 -31.30 7.99 -17.05
C ASP A 670 -31.90 9.39 -17.30
N LYS A 671 -33.24 9.50 -17.52
CA LYS A 671 -33.91 10.81 -17.67
C LYS A 671 -33.80 11.61 -16.37
N GLU A 672 -34.05 10.97 -15.24
CA GLU A 672 -33.99 11.63 -13.93
C GLU A 672 -32.54 12.03 -13.59
N THR A 673 -31.57 11.21 -13.93
CA THR A 673 -30.15 11.53 -13.76
C THR A 673 -29.76 12.75 -14.59
N ARG A 674 -30.11 12.77 -15.89
CA ARG A 674 -29.88 13.94 -16.74
C ARG A 674 -30.56 15.19 -16.19
N GLN A 675 -31.83 15.07 -15.73
CA GLN A 675 -32.56 16.21 -15.14
C GLN A 675 -31.82 16.73 -13.88
N ALA A 676 -31.44 15.85 -12.94
CA ALA A 676 -30.72 16.23 -11.73
C ALA A 676 -29.38 16.91 -12.05
N ILE A 677 -28.62 16.36 -12.98
CA ILE A 677 -27.32 16.93 -13.42
C ILE A 677 -27.50 18.27 -14.15
N THR A 678 -28.56 18.41 -14.99
CA THR A 678 -28.86 19.67 -15.67
C THR A 678 -29.24 20.75 -14.66
N THR A 679 -30.06 20.38 -13.66
CA THR A 679 -30.46 21.31 -12.59
C THR A 679 -29.22 21.73 -11.77
N LEU A 680 -28.42 20.76 -11.35
CA LEU A 680 -27.19 20.97 -10.61
C LEU A 680 -26.22 21.92 -11.36
N ALA A 681 -25.99 21.68 -12.65
CA ALA A 681 -25.05 22.46 -13.45
C ALA A 681 -25.48 23.93 -13.65
N ALA A 682 -26.75 24.24 -13.45
CA ALA A 682 -27.29 25.60 -13.54
C ALA A 682 -27.21 26.39 -12.23
N LEU A 683 -26.80 25.76 -11.12
CA LEU A 683 -26.74 26.40 -9.80
C LEU A 683 -25.50 27.27 -9.65
N PRO A 684 -25.60 28.42 -8.95
CA PRO A 684 -24.44 29.32 -8.74
C PRO A 684 -23.28 28.68 -7.96
N SER A 685 -23.53 27.64 -7.18
CA SER A 685 -22.53 26.87 -6.42
C SER A 685 -21.75 25.88 -7.29
N VAL A 686 -22.14 25.69 -8.55
CA VAL A 686 -21.54 24.77 -9.50
C VAL A 686 -20.92 25.53 -10.66
N THR A 687 -19.68 25.24 -10.97
CA THR A 687 -18.97 25.94 -12.06
C THR A 687 -18.20 24.95 -12.93
N ALA A 688 -18.15 25.24 -14.23
CA ALA A 688 -17.30 24.52 -15.18
C ALA A 688 -15.94 25.21 -15.39
N ASP A 689 -15.68 26.31 -14.68
CA ASP A 689 -14.41 27.02 -14.76
C ASP A 689 -13.39 26.34 -13.82
N PRO A 690 -12.32 25.71 -14.34
CA PRO A 690 -11.28 25.09 -13.52
C PRO A 690 -10.51 26.13 -12.68
N HIS A 691 -10.51 27.43 -13.07
CA HIS A 691 -9.94 28.51 -12.26
C HIS A 691 -10.68 28.75 -10.95
N ALA A 692 -11.86 28.15 -10.77
CA ALA A 692 -12.55 28.17 -9.47
C ALA A 692 -11.71 27.52 -8.34
N LEU A 693 -10.75 26.66 -8.67
CA LEU A 693 -9.77 26.14 -7.73
C LEU A 693 -8.90 27.25 -7.11
N ASP A 694 -8.65 28.35 -7.83
CA ASP A 694 -7.89 29.50 -7.37
C ASP A 694 -8.63 30.30 -6.29
N SER A 695 -9.96 30.19 -6.27
CA SER A 695 -10.82 30.87 -5.30
C SER A 695 -10.97 30.10 -3.97
N LEU A 696 -10.38 28.93 -3.85
CA LEU A 696 -10.42 28.15 -2.61
C LEU A 696 -9.56 28.84 -1.54
N HIS A 697 -10.18 29.12 -0.41
CA HIS A 697 -9.45 29.68 0.74
C HIS A 697 -8.66 28.57 1.43
N LEU A 698 -7.42 28.36 0.96
CA LEU A 698 -6.51 27.34 1.52
C LEU A 698 -5.77 27.89 2.75
N PRO A 699 -5.57 27.12 3.81
CA PRO A 699 -4.78 27.58 4.95
C PRO A 699 -3.29 27.76 4.61
N LEU A 700 -2.78 26.89 3.72
CA LEU A 700 -1.43 26.94 3.15
C LEU A 700 -1.56 26.79 1.64
N GLN A 701 -0.96 27.69 0.88
CA GLN A 701 -1.03 27.72 -0.58
C GLN A 701 0.36 27.72 -1.19
N SER A 702 0.60 26.93 -2.21
CA SER A 702 1.83 26.97 -3.00
C SER A 702 1.80 28.21 -3.90
N MET A 703 2.88 29.02 -3.84
CA MET A 703 3.09 30.19 -4.71
C MET A 703 4.08 29.87 -5.83
N THR A 704 4.62 28.66 -5.87
CA THR A 704 5.59 28.20 -6.85
C THR A 704 4.96 27.12 -7.71
N ASP A 705 5.13 27.19 -9.03
CA ASP A 705 4.58 26.23 -9.99
C ASP A 705 5.42 24.94 -10.02
N LEU A 706 5.21 24.05 -9.06
CA LEU A 706 5.91 22.77 -8.91
C LEU A 706 4.93 21.62 -8.72
N ASP A 707 4.80 20.77 -9.71
CA ASP A 707 3.98 19.54 -9.65
C ASP A 707 4.68 18.37 -8.92
N CYS A 708 6.00 18.44 -8.79
CA CYS A 708 6.82 17.39 -8.15
C CYS A 708 6.85 17.46 -6.62
N ILE A 709 6.19 18.41 -6.00
CA ILE A 709 6.06 18.49 -4.54
C ILE A 709 4.72 17.90 -4.13
N LYS A 710 4.76 16.65 -3.67
CA LYS A 710 3.58 15.96 -3.15
C LYS A 710 3.33 16.38 -1.71
N GLN A 711 2.04 16.39 -1.30
CA GLN A 711 1.70 16.92 0.02
C GLN A 711 0.47 16.25 0.61
N THR A 712 0.47 16.13 1.92
CA THR A 712 -0.67 15.70 2.70
C THR A 712 -0.74 16.46 4.01
N ARG A 713 -1.96 16.65 4.54
CA ARG A 713 -2.23 17.51 5.69
C ARG A 713 -2.95 16.78 6.80
N ARG A 714 -2.62 17.16 8.01
CA ARG A 714 -3.33 16.75 9.22
C ARG A 714 -3.68 17.96 10.08
N VAL A 715 -4.80 17.87 10.80
CA VAL A 715 -5.22 18.89 11.76
C VAL A 715 -5.17 18.29 13.16
N LEU A 716 -4.45 18.95 14.04
CA LEU A 716 -4.31 18.56 15.44
C LEU A 716 -5.51 19.03 16.27
N ALA A 717 -5.67 18.48 17.48
CA ALA A 717 -6.80 18.80 18.36
C ALA A 717 -6.90 20.28 18.76
N ASP A 718 -5.77 21.00 18.80
CA ASP A 718 -5.69 22.44 19.10
C ASP A 718 -5.90 23.33 17.85
N GLY A 719 -6.21 22.74 16.71
CA GLY A 719 -6.39 23.40 15.43
C GLY A 719 -5.08 23.74 14.70
N SER A 720 -3.92 23.28 15.20
CA SER A 720 -2.65 23.32 14.47
C SER A 720 -2.72 22.50 13.21
N ILE A 721 -1.96 22.86 12.19
CA ILE A 721 -1.78 22.11 10.95
C ILE A 721 -0.39 21.48 10.96
N LEU A 722 -0.36 20.18 10.64
CA LEU A 722 0.85 19.45 10.31
C LEU A 722 0.78 19.07 8.83
N GLN A 723 1.69 19.62 8.03
CA GLN A 723 1.77 19.40 6.59
C GLN A 723 3.05 18.68 6.25
N MET A 724 2.93 17.54 5.56
CA MET A 724 4.05 16.84 4.94
C MET A 724 4.21 17.34 3.50
N TYR A 725 5.45 17.54 3.11
CA TYR A 725 5.87 17.76 1.72
C TYR A 725 6.91 16.73 1.33
N TRP A 726 6.83 16.22 0.10
CA TRP A 726 7.82 15.34 -0.49
C TRP A 726 8.20 15.82 -1.89
N ASN A 727 9.49 16.11 -2.09
CA ASN A 727 10.05 16.40 -3.39
C ASN A 727 10.38 15.10 -4.11
N GLU A 728 9.52 14.65 -5.03
CA GLU A 728 9.78 13.43 -5.81
C GLU A 728 10.85 13.61 -6.91
N SER A 729 11.32 14.85 -7.16
CA SER A 729 12.33 15.10 -8.18
C SER A 729 13.75 14.85 -7.68
N LYS A 730 14.67 14.57 -8.62
CA LYS A 730 16.11 14.42 -8.35
C LYS A 730 16.86 15.76 -8.28
N LYS A 731 16.14 16.87 -8.25
CA LYS A 731 16.72 18.22 -8.21
C LYS A 731 16.27 18.94 -6.94
N TRP A 732 17.07 19.87 -6.48
CA TRP A 732 16.66 20.85 -5.50
C TRP A 732 15.48 21.66 -6.03
N ARG A 733 14.50 21.92 -5.18
CA ARG A 733 13.31 22.72 -5.50
C ARG A 733 13.09 23.77 -4.44
N GLN A 734 13.04 25.03 -4.85
CA GLN A 734 12.68 26.14 -3.97
C GLN A 734 11.16 26.33 -4.04
N GLN A 735 10.50 26.34 -2.89
CA GLN A 735 9.08 26.58 -2.81
C GLN A 735 8.77 27.71 -1.86
N THR A 736 7.82 28.55 -2.26
CA THR A 736 7.22 29.62 -1.46
C THR A 736 5.82 29.18 -1.06
N ILE A 737 5.53 29.19 0.23
CA ILE A 737 4.27 28.77 0.82
C ILE A 737 3.61 29.97 1.48
N GLN A 738 2.48 30.42 0.93
CA GLN A 738 1.65 31.45 1.53
C GLN A 738 0.84 30.88 2.68
N VAL A 739 0.91 31.51 3.85
CA VAL A 739 0.08 31.18 5.00
C VAL A 739 -1.11 32.15 5.01
N ASN A 740 -2.31 31.64 4.74
CA ASN A 740 -3.53 32.46 4.61
C ASN A 740 -4.35 32.53 5.92
N ASP A 741 -4.12 31.64 6.87
CA ASP A 741 -4.87 31.59 8.12
C ASP A 741 -4.10 32.32 9.24
N ASN A 742 -4.60 33.49 9.60
CA ASN A 742 -3.99 34.39 10.60
C ASN A 742 -4.00 33.83 12.04
N LYS A 743 -4.67 32.71 12.29
CA LYS A 743 -4.60 32.06 13.62
C LYS A 743 -3.23 31.48 13.90
N PHE A 744 -2.47 31.09 12.85
CA PHE A 744 -1.14 30.54 13.00
C PHE A 744 -0.11 31.65 13.24
N ARG A 745 0.60 31.55 14.36
CA ARG A 745 1.61 32.50 14.79
C ARG A 745 2.99 31.90 14.93
N PHE A 746 3.07 30.57 15.02
CA PHE A 746 4.29 29.82 15.25
C PHE A 746 4.44 28.74 14.17
N PHE A 747 5.63 28.69 13.59
CA PHE A 747 5.94 27.82 12.47
C PHE A 747 7.23 27.07 12.77
N TYR A 748 7.23 25.76 12.50
CA TYR A 748 8.39 24.91 12.73
C TYR A 748 8.56 23.91 11.60
N TRP A 749 9.79 23.83 11.07
CA TRP A 749 10.19 22.69 10.26
C TRP A 749 10.62 21.55 11.16
N LEU A 750 10.02 20.37 10.98
CA LEU A 750 10.32 19.17 11.73
C LEU A 750 11.12 18.23 10.83
N ASN A 751 12.27 17.79 11.33
CA ASN A 751 13.15 16.86 10.64
C ASN A 751 13.00 15.45 11.22
N ALA A 752 12.38 14.55 10.49
CA ALA A 752 12.19 13.18 10.94
C ALA A 752 13.49 12.34 10.96
N GLU A 753 14.57 12.81 10.31
CA GLU A 753 15.87 12.12 10.37
C GLU A 753 16.49 12.16 11.78
N ASP A 754 16.43 13.30 12.43
CA ASP A 754 17.06 13.52 13.73
C ASP A 754 16.11 13.93 14.87
N GLY A 755 14.81 14.15 14.56
CA GLY A 755 13.81 14.59 15.51
C GLY A 755 13.91 16.07 15.91
N SER A 756 14.70 16.87 15.18
CA SER A 756 14.82 18.30 15.46
C SER A 756 13.63 19.10 14.97
N MET A 757 13.35 20.21 15.67
CA MET A 757 12.35 21.20 15.30
C MET A 757 13.05 22.55 15.14
N THR A 758 12.96 23.13 13.94
CA THR A 758 13.60 24.42 13.63
C THR A 758 12.51 25.48 13.43
N PRO A 759 12.52 26.60 14.21
CA PRO A 759 11.58 27.69 13.98
C PRO A 759 11.71 28.25 12.56
N ALA A 760 10.57 28.47 11.92
CA ALA A 760 10.47 29.17 10.65
C ALA A 760 9.80 30.52 10.86
N LYS A 761 10.22 31.57 10.09
CA LYS A 761 9.61 32.89 10.15
C LYS A 761 9.08 33.23 8.77
N PRO A 762 7.79 33.54 8.65
CA PRO A 762 7.25 34.10 7.42
C PRO A 762 7.87 35.47 7.16
N ASP A 763 7.92 35.83 5.90
CA ASP A 763 8.27 37.18 5.49
C ASP A 763 7.14 38.20 5.80
N VAL A 764 7.30 39.45 5.35
CA VAL A 764 6.35 40.56 5.59
C VAL A 764 4.98 40.35 4.90
N VAL A 765 4.90 39.41 3.93
CA VAL A 765 3.67 39.05 3.22
C VAL A 765 3.15 37.65 3.63
N HIS A 766 3.61 37.14 4.78
CA HIS A 766 3.23 35.86 5.33
C HIS A 766 3.60 34.65 4.45
N CYS A 767 4.72 34.72 3.73
CA CYS A 767 5.26 33.59 2.98
C CYS A 767 6.41 32.92 3.70
N LEU A 768 6.43 31.57 3.65
CA LEU A 768 7.53 30.73 4.09
C LEU A 768 8.28 30.21 2.86
N GLU A 769 9.58 30.36 2.86
CA GLU A 769 10.44 29.76 1.83
C GLU A 769 11.12 28.51 2.35
N HIS A 770 11.19 27.48 1.50
CA HIS A 770 11.91 26.25 1.79
C HIS A 770 12.60 25.66 0.57
N ALA A 771 13.86 25.25 0.76
CA ALA A 771 14.62 24.54 -0.27
C ALA A 771 14.53 23.05 -0.02
N PHE A 772 13.68 22.37 -0.81
CA PHE A 772 13.55 20.93 -0.75
C PHE A 772 14.70 20.24 -1.47
N ALA A 773 15.45 19.44 -0.74
CA ALA A 773 16.51 18.61 -1.31
C ALA A 773 15.95 17.55 -2.27
N PRO A 774 16.78 17.01 -3.19
CA PRO A 774 16.37 15.91 -4.07
C PRO A 774 15.82 14.72 -3.28
N LEU A 775 14.65 14.22 -3.67
CA LEU A 775 14.01 13.02 -3.11
C LEU A 775 13.76 13.09 -1.59
N ALA A 776 13.78 14.29 -1.02
CA ALA A 776 13.63 14.50 0.42
C ALA A 776 12.21 14.95 0.78
N SER A 777 11.82 14.67 2.00
CA SER A 777 10.59 15.16 2.61
C SER A 777 10.88 16.17 3.72
N ALA A 778 9.92 17.01 4.04
CA ALA A 778 9.92 17.91 5.17
C ALA A 778 8.52 18.00 5.78
N PHE A 779 8.44 18.26 7.07
CA PHE A 779 7.17 18.45 7.77
C PHE A 779 7.12 19.88 8.32
N LEU A 780 6.00 20.56 8.07
CA LEU A 780 5.74 21.91 8.56
C LEU A 780 4.62 21.85 9.60
N LEU A 781 4.92 22.32 10.81
CA LEU A 781 3.92 22.56 11.85
C LEU A 781 3.58 24.05 11.88
N CYS A 782 2.29 24.37 11.65
CA CYS A 782 1.72 25.71 11.82
C CYS A 782 0.81 25.71 13.05
N SER A 783 1.15 26.47 14.08
CA SER A 783 0.46 26.42 15.38
C SER A 783 0.00 27.78 15.84
N PRO A 784 -1.16 27.89 16.51
CA PRO A 784 -1.58 29.11 17.21
C PRO A 784 -0.81 29.36 18.53
N GLN A 785 -0.14 28.32 19.06
CA GLN A 785 0.59 28.37 20.32
C GLN A 785 2.08 28.03 20.11
N PRO A 786 2.98 28.59 20.97
CA PRO A 786 4.40 28.23 20.87
C PRO A 786 4.65 26.76 21.18
N ALA A 787 5.64 26.16 20.51
CA ALA A 787 6.02 24.77 20.75
C ALA A 787 6.55 24.51 22.18
N ASP A 788 7.02 25.56 22.89
CA ASP A 788 7.47 25.50 24.28
C ASP A 788 6.36 25.07 25.23
N ASN A 789 5.08 25.33 24.90
CA ASN A 789 3.92 24.82 25.63
C ASN A 789 3.65 23.33 25.34
N LEU A 790 4.25 22.79 24.28
CA LEU A 790 4.19 21.38 23.90
C LEU A 790 5.43 20.60 24.40
N MET A 791 6.44 21.30 24.93
CA MET A 791 7.58 20.71 25.62
C MET A 791 7.29 20.61 27.11
N ASP A 792 7.34 19.42 27.64
CA ASP A 792 7.15 19.20 29.08
C ASP A 792 8.24 19.96 29.88
N THR A 793 7.85 20.52 31.01
CA THR A 793 8.60 21.51 31.80
C THR A 793 9.90 21.00 32.45
N ALA A 794 10.36 19.79 32.11
CA ALA A 794 11.44 19.09 32.82
C ALA A 794 12.89 19.57 32.49
N GLU A 795 13.13 20.37 31.47
CA GLU A 795 14.49 20.82 31.08
C GLU A 795 14.72 22.34 31.09
N LYS A 796 14.10 23.07 31.97
CA LYS A 796 14.39 24.51 32.13
C LYS A 796 15.77 24.85 32.76
N GLY A 797 16.70 23.89 32.82
CA GLY A 797 17.94 24.01 33.61
C GLY A 797 19.26 24.17 32.87
N LYS A 798 19.34 23.94 31.54
CA LYS A 798 20.63 24.07 30.85
C LYS A 798 20.49 24.87 29.56
N LYS A 799 20.81 26.17 29.61
CA LYS A 799 21.15 26.99 28.44
C LYS A 799 22.44 26.42 27.80
N GLN A 800 22.37 25.33 27.04
CA GLN A 800 23.34 25.06 26.01
C GLN A 800 23.05 26.04 24.87
N ARG A 801 24.00 26.94 24.58
CA ARG A 801 24.04 27.66 23.32
C ARG A 801 24.04 26.63 22.20
N LYS A 802 22.84 26.28 21.66
CA LYS A 802 22.73 25.56 20.39
C LYS A 802 23.44 26.43 19.34
N LYS A 803 24.58 25.93 18.81
CA LYS A 803 25.15 26.46 17.59
C LYS A 803 24.02 26.43 16.54
N GLU A 804 23.70 27.60 15.97
CA GLU A 804 22.81 27.63 14.80
C GLU A 804 23.40 26.71 13.74
N THR A 805 22.71 25.62 13.46
CA THR A 805 23.04 24.74 12.33
C THR A 805 22.54 25.43 11.07
N VAL A 806 23.45 25.92 10.25
CA VAL A 806 23.12 26.46 8.93
C VAL A 806 22.84 25.26 8.01
N ALA A 807 21.65 25.20 7.43
CA ALA A 807 21.31 24.19 6.42
C ALA A 807 21.88 24.60 5.06
N PHE A 808 22.39 23.65 4.30
CA PHE A 808 22.85 23.89 2.94
C PHE A 808 21.68 24.35 2.04
N ASN A 809 21.87 25.47 1.37
CA ASN A 809 20.96 25.99 0.34
C ASN A 809 21.76 26.29 -0.94
N PRO A 810 21.59 25.52 -2.00
CA PRO A 810 22.37 25.72 -3.24
C PRO A 810 22.13 27.06 -3.91
N ALA A 811 20.98 27.71 -3.67
CA ALA A 811 20.70 29.07 -4.19
C ALA A 811 21.50 30.17 -3.49
N GLN A 812 22.01 29.90 -2.27
CA GLN A 812 22.77 30.83 -1.46
C GLN A 812 24.27 30.46 -1.39
N ALA A 813 24.62 29.27 -1.86
CA ALA A 813 25.95 28.72 -1.78
C ALA A 813 26.81 29.13 -2.99
N THR A 814 28.09 29.46 -2.71
CA THR A 814 29.08 29.75 -3.76
C THR A 814 30.06 28.60 -3.90
N LEU A 815 30.31 28.14 -5.12
CA LEU A 815 31.30 27.11 -5.40
C LEU A 815 32.71 27.60 -5.08
N VAL A 816 33.41 26.87 -4.20
CA VAL A 816 34.80 27.14 -3.82
C VAL A 816 35.75 26.28 -4.64
N MET A 817 35.43 24.99 -4.86
CA MET A 817 36.32 24.06 -5.52
C MET A 817 35.56 22.88 -6.12
N ASP A 818 35.93 22.48 -7.32
CA ASP A 818 35.57 21.22 -7.98
C ASP A 818 36.67 20.19 -7.76
N MET A 819 36.31 18.94 -7.42
CA MET A 819 37.28 17.89 -7.01
C MET A 819 37.12 16.65 -7.94
N PRO A 820 37.63 16.70 -9.16
CA PRO A 820 37.33 15.67 -10.16
C PRO A 820 38.18 14.39 -10.06
N GLN A 821 39.32 14.43 -9.36
CA GLN A 821 40.29 13.32 -9.33
C GLN A 821 40.61 12.92 -7.90
N TRP A 822 40.71 11.61 -7.68
CA TRP A 822 40.89 10.99 -6.38
C TRP A 822 41.78 9.76 -6.47
N ASP A 823 42.55 9.49 -5.44
CA ASP A 823 43.22 8.20 -5.30
C ASP A 823 42.22 7.19 -4.76
N LEU A 824 42.09 6.03 -5.42
CA LEU A 824 41.10 5.00 -5.14
C LEU A 824 41.76 3.75 -4.56
N GLN A 825 41.24 3.28 -3.43
CA GLN A 825 41.62 2.00 -2.81
C GLN A 825 40.40 1.08 -2.75
N VAL A 826 40.63 -0.18 -3.12
CA VAL A 826 39.66 -1.27 -2.99
C VAL A 826 40.30 -2.36 -2.16
N ASP A 827 39.73 -2.69 -0.99
CA ASP A 827 40.40 -3.58 -0.02
C ASP A 827 40.36 -5.05 -0.43
N SER A 828 39.40 -5.48 -1.24
CA SER A 828 39.41 -6.83 -1.82
C SER A 828 38.56 -6.88 -3.08
N LEU A 829 39.14 -7.26 -4.22
CA LEU A 829 38.42 -7.56 -5.44
C LEU A 829 37.98 -9.04 -5.45
N PRO A 830 36.78 -9.38 -5.96
CA PRO A 830 36.39 -10.77 -6.12
C PRO A 830 37.36 -11.49 -7.08
N THR A 831 38.14 -12.41 -6.57
CA THR A 831 38.93 -13.33 -7.41
C THR A 831 37.96 -14.41 -7.91
N GLY A 832 37.75 -14.54 -9.22
CA GLY A 832 36.80 -15.43 -9.90
C GLY A 832 36.96 -16.94 -9.68
N LYS A 833 37.25 -17.39 -8.48
CA LYS A 833 37.26 -18.80 -8.08
C LYS A 833 36.37 -18.99 -6.85
N SER A 834 35.73 -20.14 -6.82
CA SER A 834 34.65 -20.57 -5.91
C SER A 834 34.66 -20.01 -4.48
N SER A 835 33.49 -19.90 -3.90
CA SER A 835 33.12 -19.31 -2.60
C SER A 835 33.83 -19.83 -1.33
N ALA A 836 34.78 -20.73 -1.44
CA ALA A 836 35.58 -21.25 -0.32
C ALA A 836 36.86 -20.41 -0.02
N ASP A 837 37.31 -19.58 -0.97
CA ASP A 837 38.58 -18.82 -0.86
C ASP A 837 38.37 -17.29 -0.74
N ALA A 838 37.30 -16.85 -0.12
CA ALA A 838 36.99 -15.40 0.03
C ALA A 838 37.96 -14.64 0.97
N SER A 839 38.99 -15.27 1.51
CA SER A 839 39.95 -14.66 2.46
C SER A 839 41.22 -14.09 1.81
N ALA A 840 41.37 -14.18 0.48
CA ALA A 840 42.57 -13.70 -0.23
C ALA A 840 42.23 -12.75 -1.38
N GLY A 841 41.42 -11.70 -1.12
CA GLY A 841 41.23 -10.61 -2.09
C GLY A 841 42.51 -9.78 -2.24
N LYS A 842 42.90 -9.45 -3.49
CA LYS A 842 43.96 -8.47 -3.73
C LYS A 842 43.43 -7.07 -3.45
N SER A 843 44.09 -6.31 -2.59
CA SER A 843 43.83 -4.87 -2.51
C SER A 843 44.33 -4.20 -3.80
N LEU A 844 43.56 -3.26 -4.31
CA LEU A 844 43.91 -2.49 -5.49
C LEU A 844 44.02 -1.02 -5.09
N SER A 845 45.13 -0.36 -5.46
CA SER A 845 45.31 1.09 -5.33
C SER A 845 45.52 1.70 -6.73
N LEU A 846 44.73 2.72 -7.03
CA LEU A 846 44.76 3.44 -8.30
C LEU A 846 44.88 4.95 -8.00
N ASP A 847 45.91 5.59 -8.52
CA ASP A 847 46.16 7.01 -8.31
C ASP A 847 45.38 7.85 -9.33
N HIS A 848 44.95 9.06 -8.94
CA HIS A 848 44.35 10.08 -9.79
C HIS A 848 43.20 9.63 -10.68
N GLN A 849 42.25 8.83 -10.13
CA GLN A 849 41.09 8.34 -10.87
C GLN A 849 40.03 9.44 -10.97
N SER A 850 39.44 9.58 -12.17
CA SER A 850 38.25 10.38 -12.36
C SER A 850 37.03 9.69 -11.75
N LEU A 851 36.15 10.49 -11.18
CA LEU A 851 34.88 9.99 -10.63
C LEU A 851 33.97 9.50 -11.76
N LYS A 852 33.37 8.31 -11.59
CA LYS A 852 32.47 7.68 -12.57
C LYS A 852 31.59 6.63 -11.91
N ASP A 853 30.49 6.34 -12.56
CA ASP A 853 29.70 5.14 -12.28
C ASP A 853 30.54 3.88 -12.57
N TRP A 854 30.58 2.95 -11.63
CA TRP A 854 31.41 1.74 -11.77
C TRP A 854 30.97 0.82 -12.91
N ARG A 855 29.76 0.96 -13.45
CA ARG A 855 29.35 0.24 -14.65
C ARG A 855 30.32 0.47 -15.83
N ALA A 856 30.87 1.66 -15.91
CA ALA A 856 31.85 2.04 -16.93
C ALA A 856 33.29 1.57 -16.63
N ASP A 857 33.51 0.93 -15.46
CA ASP A 857 34.84 0.44 -15.06
C ASP A 857 34.91 -1.08 -15.12
N SER A 858 35.83 -1.63 -15.91
CA SER A 858 35.99 -3.07 -16.08
C SER A 858 36.39 -3.81 -14.82
N LEU A 859 37.07 -3.15 -13.86
CA LEU A 859 37.51 -3.72 -12.59
C LEU A 859 36.44 -3.63 -11.51
N LEU A 860 35.63 -2.57 -11.52
CA LEU A 860 34.71 -2.24 -10.45
C LEU A 860 33.25 -2.61 -10.73
N ARG A 861 32.85 -2.85 -11.99
CA ARG A 861 31.44 -3.07 -12.38
C ARG A 861 30.70 -4.19 -11.65
N TYR A 862 31.47 -5.14 -11.08
CA TYR A 862 30.93 -6.26 -10.30
C TYR A 862 31.42 -6.26 -8.86
N ASN A 863 32.00 -5.13 -8.39
CA ASN A 863 32.51 -5.04 -7.03
C ASN A 863 31.37 -4.86 -6.03
N GLY A 864 31.25 -5.78 -5.07
CA GLY A 864 30.30 -5.70 -3.95
C GLY A 864 30.96 -5.23 -2.64
N GLN A 865 32.22 -4.74 -2.69
CA GLN A 865 32.97 -4.30 -1.51
C GLN A 865 33.09 -2.78 -1.45
N PRO A 866 33.18 -2.19 -0.26
CA PRO A 866 33.42 -0.75 -0.11
C PRO A 866 34.71 -0.30 -0.79
N CYS A 867 34.69 0.91 -1.35
CA CYS A 867 35.85 1.57 -1.95
C CYS A 867 36.13 2.90 -1.25
N THR A 868 37.40 3.20 -1.04
CA THR A 868 37.86 4.42 -0.38
C THR A 868 38.54 5.36 -1.38
N TYR A 869 38.04 6.59 -1.46
CA TYR A 869 38.56 7.69 -2.27
C TYR A 869 39.31 8.67 -1.36
N THR A 870 40.55 8.98 -1.67
CA THR A 870 41.38 9.89 -0.89
C THR A 870 41.84 11.07 -1.76
N LEU A 871 41.77 12.27 -1.19
CA LEU A 871 42.25 13.49 -1.82
C LEU A 871 43.01 14.35 -0.81
N LEU A 872 44.24 14.71 -1.16
CA LEU A 872 45.00 15.73 -0.46
C LEU A 872 44.86 17.05 -1.23
N THR A 873 44.27 18.06 -0.63
CA THR A 873 44.02 19.33 -1.32
C THR A 873 44.27 20.52 -0.41
N LYS A 874 44.48 21.71 -1.03
CA LYS A 874 44.74 22.95 -0.29
C LYS A 874 43.52 23.85 -0.35
N ILE A 875 42.96 24.18 0.82
CA ILE A 875 41.73 24.99 0.94
C ILE A 875 42.04 26.34 1.59
N LYS A 876 41.52 27.40 0.96
CA LYS A 876 41.52 28.76 1.51
C LYS A 876 40.26 28.90 2.38
N ARG A 877 40.41 28.74 3.70
CA ARG A 877 39.27 28.82 4.61
C ARG A 877 39.03 30.24 5.11
N ASN A 878 37.78 30.72 4.98
CA ASN A 878 37.28 31.93 5.66
C ASN A 878 36.53 31.51 6.94
N ARG A 879 36.89 32.03 8.10
CA ARG A 879 36.31 31.65 9.40
C ARG A 879 34.86 32.13 9.60
N SER A 880 34.40 33.15 8.81
CA SER A 880 33.04 33.69 8.89
C SER A 880 32.04 32.94 8.01
N LYS A 881 32.50 31.94 7.24
CA LYS A 881 31.69 31.15 6.30
C LYS A 881 31.48 29.72 6.76
N HIS A 882 30.34 29.19 6.40
CA HIS A 882 30.07 27.76 6.47
C HIS A 882 30.53 27.08 5.20
N TYR A 883 31.01 25.82 5.33
CA TYR A 883 31.54 25.05 4.21
C TYR A 883 30.78 23.73 4.11
N PHE A 884 30.31 23.41 2.92
CA PHE A 884 29.57 22.19 2.62
C PHE A 884 30.29 21.41 1.51
N LEU A 885 30.47 20.12 1.74
CA LEU A 885 30.98 19.19 0.73
C LEU A 885 29.79 18.41 0.17
N ASP A 886 29.48 18.65 -1.10
CA ASP A 886 28.49 17.92 -1.88
C ASP A 886 29.21 16.86 -2.70
N LEU A 887 28.84 15.59 -2.49
CA LEU A 887 29.44 14.47 -3.20
C LEU A 887 28.74 14.20 -4.56
N GLY A 888 27.67 14.93 -4.88
CA GLY A 888 26.89 14.71 -6.07
C GLY A 888 26.19 13.33 -6.06
N GLN A 889 26.40 12.55 -7.11
CA GLN A 889 25.80 11.22 -7.22
C GLN A 889 26.66 10.15 -6.54
N VAL A 890 26.05 9.48 -5.58
CA VAL A 890 26.65 8.36 -4.82
C VAL A 890 25.69 7.16 -4.88
N TYR A 891 26.24 5.98 -5.11
CA TYR A 891 25.53 4.71 -5.17
C TYR A 891 26.17 3.70 -4.19
N TYR A 892 25.65 3.53 -2.91
CA TYR A 892 24.40 4.08 -2.39
C TYR A 892 24.61 4.74 -1.02
N MET A 893 25.77 4.58 -0.40
CA MET A 893 26.08 5.14 0.89
C MET A 893 27.48 5.72 0.87
N ALA A 894 27.67 6.87 1.50
CA ALA A 894 29.00 7.44 1.70
C ALA A 894 29.26 7.76 3.17
N SER A 895 30.46 7.48 3.66
CA SER A 895 31.02 8.02 4.89
C SER A 895 32.17 8.96 4.56
N LEU A 896 32.30 10.02 5.37
CA LEU A 896 33.28 11.08 5.17
C LEU A 896 34.17 11.24 6.39
N THR A 897 35.47 11.29 6.14
CA THR A 897 36.49 11.63 7.13
C THR A 897 37.35 12.76 6.60
N ILE A 898 37.62 13.79 7.41
CA ILE A 898 38.49 14.91 7.05
C ILE A 898 39.58 15.06 8.12
N ASN A 899 40.83 15.08 7.70
CA ASN A 899 41.99 15.20 8.57
C ASN A 899 42.03 14.17 9.71
N GLY A 900 41.55 12.94 9.44
CA GLY A 900 41.44 11.86 10.40
C GLY A 900 40.25 11.95 11.35
N GLN A 901 39.39 12.96 11.22
CA GLN A 901 38.20 13.12 12.05
C GLN A 901 36.97 12.63 11.27
N ASN A 902 36.15 11.80 11.88
CA ASN A 902 34.89 11.35 11.31
C ASN A 902 33.89 12.51 11.22
N VAL A 903 33.44 12.83 10.00
CA VAL A 903 32.40 13.85 9.73
C VAL A 903 31.02 13.25 9.85
N GLY A 904 30.85 11.99 9.42
CA GLY A 904 29.59 11.25 9.45
C GLY A 904 29.37 10.42 8.22
N LYS A 905 28.12 9.91 8.08
CA LYS A 905 27.66 9.13 6.92
C LYS A 905 26.39 9.71 6.33
N ARG A 906 26.19 9.45 5.04
CA ARG A 906 24.91 9.67 4.33
C ARG A 906 24.51 8.37 3.66
N VAL A 907 23.31 7.91 3.96
CA VAL A 907 22.79 6.62 3.48
C VAL A 907 21.80 6.79 2.30
N TYR A 908 21.42 8.02 2.01
CA TYR A 908 20.61 8.45 0.87
C TYR A 908 20.87 9.94 0.57
N ALA A 909 20.37 10.40 -0.58
CA ALA A 909 20.49 11.80 -1.01
C ALA A 909 19.73 12.79 -0.07
N PRO A 910 20.22 14.03 0.06
CA PRO A 910 21.42 14.59 -0.57
C PRO A 910 22.70 14.17 0.16
N TYR A 911 23.75 13.87 -0.62
CA TYR A 911 25.05 13.52 -0.06
C TYR A 911 25.88 14.75 0.25
N VAL A 912 25.33 15.64 1.06
CA VAL A 912 25.92 16.92 1.49
C VAL A 912 26.31 16.88 2.96
N PHE A 913 27.53 17.30 3.27
CA PHE A 913 28.09 17.32 4.61
C PHE A 913 28.49 18.72 5.01
N ASP A 914 28.09 19.18 6.20
CA ASP A 914 28.70 20.37 6.82
C ASP A 914 30.13 20.02 7.29
N VAL A 915 31.09 20.53 6.56
CA VAL A 915 32.52 20.27 6.82
C VAL A 915 33.21 21.44 7.54
N THR A 916 32.46 22.47 7.91
CA THR A 916 32.96 23.67 8.57
C THR A 916 33.87 23.41 9.76
N PRO A 917 33.53 22.50 10.72
CA PRO A 917 34.39 22.28 11.89
C PRO A 917 35.69 21.52 11.56
N TYR A 918 35.72 20.76 10.45
CA TYR A 918 36.78 19.77 10.15
C TYR A 918 37.85 20.34 9.22
N LEU A 919 37.54 21.42 8.46
CA LEU A 919 38.48 22.02 7.51
C LEU A 919 39.52 22.88 8.21
N ARG A 920 40.74 22.83 7.67
CA ARG A 920 41.88 23.69 8.08
C ARG A 920 42.23 24.64 6.93
N LYS A 921 42.84 25.80 7.27
CA LYS A 921 43.49 26.64 6.28
C LYS A 921 44.74 25.90 5.80
N GLY A 922 44.89 25.71 4.50
CA GLY A 922 46.02 24.95 3.96
C GLY A 922 45.65 23.52 3.56
N HIS A 923 46.53 22.57 3.77
CA HIS A 923 46.35 21.18 3.36
C HIS A 923 45.28 20.45 4.19
N ASN A 924 44.34 19.77 3.48
CA ASN A 924 43.33 18.92 4.06
C ASN A 924 43.35 17.57 3.36
N MET A 925 43.28 16.52 4.12
CA MET A 925 43.07 15.15 3.62
C MET A 925 41.59 14.83 3.75
N ILE A 926 40.95 14.56 2.64
CA ILE A 926 39.54 14.19 2.55
C ILE A 926 39.47 12.73 2.15
N VAL A 927 38.71 11.93 2.91
CA VAL A 927 38.55 10.51 2.67
C VAL A 927 37.06 10.20 2.59
N ILE A 928 36.61 9.64 1.46
CA ILE A 928 35.23 9.24 1.22
C ILE A 928 35.23 7.71 1.04
N THR A 929 34.48 6.99 1.86
CA THR A 929 34.28 5.56 1.68
C THR A 929 32.86 5.34 1.15
N VAL A 930 32.76 4.71 -0.01
CA VAL A 930 31.47 4.39 -0.66
C VAL A 930 31.19 2.91 -0.53
N LYS A 931 29.97 2.58 -0.07
CA LYS A 931 29.49 1.20 0.10
C LYS A 931 28.47 0.89 -1.01
N PRO A 932 28.77 -0.07 -1.89
CA PRO A 932 27.86 -0.50 -2.96
C PRO A 932 26.80 -1.48 -2.44
N SER A 933 25.86 -1.87 -3.32
CA SER A 933 24.98 -2.99 -3.07
C SER A 933 25.66 -4.35 -3.31
N MET A 934 24.96 -5.44 -2.97
CA MET A 934 25.40 -6.78 -3.31
C MET A 934 24.99 -7.22 -4.74
N TYR A 935 24.15 -6.44 -5.41
CA TYR A 935 23.44 -6.85 -6.62
C TYR A 935 24.38 -7.22 -7.78
N ASN A 936 25.33 -6.34 -8.12
CA ASN A 936 26.24 -6.56 -9.25
C ASN A 936 27.16 -7.78 -9.04
N GLU A 937 27.57 -8.04 -7.79
CA GLU A 937 28.31 -9.28 -7.46
C GLU A 937 27.44 -10.53 -7.71
N LEU A 938 26.15 -10.49 -7.34
CA LEU A 938 25.23 -11.60 -7.58
C LEU A 938 24.96 -11.80 -9.07
N VAL A 939 24.83 -10.72 -9.86
CA VAL A 939 24.76 -10.79 -11.33
C VAL A 939 26.00 -11.50 -11.88
N LYS A 940 27.20 -11.13 -11.42
CA LYS A 940 28.45 -11.80 -11.83
C LYS A 940 28.46 -13.29 -11.49
N ARG A 941 28.01 -13.64 -10.28
CA ARG A 941 27.87 -15.05 -9.87
C ARG A 941 26.92 -15.83 -10.77
N GLY A 942 25.85 -15.19 -11.23
CA GLY A 942 24.92 -15.76 -12.23
C GLY A 942 25.56 -15.96 -13.61
N ILE A 943 26.36 -14.99 -14.08
CA ILE A 943 27.15 -15.08 -15.30
C ILE A 943 28.18 -16.21 -15.21
N ASP A 944 28.83 -16.36 -14.06
CA ASP A 944 29.84 -17.41 -13.80
C ASP A 944 29.23 -18.81 -13.58
N GLY A 945 27.92 -18.96 -13.75
CA GLY A 945 27.25 -20.25 -13.74
C GLY A 945 26.65 -20.66 -12.39
N ASN A 946 26.58 -19.78 -11.40
CA ASN A 946 25.87 -20.07 -10.16
C ASN A 946 24.37 -20.28 -10.45
N ARG A 947 23.87 -21.47 -10.18
CA ARG A 947 22.50 -21.88 -10.53
C ARG A 947 21.43 -21.05 -9.85
N LEU A 948 21.65 -20.61 -8.61
CA LEU A 948 20.67 -19.82 -7.87
C LEU A 948 20.49 -18.42 -8.48
N PHE A 949 21.58 -17.79 -8.93
CA PHE A 949 21.56 -16.43 -9.48
C PHE A 949 21.54 -16.39 -11.01
N LYS A 950 21.34 -17.53 -11.68
CA LYS A 950 21.30 -17.65 -13.14
C LYS A 950 20.39 -16.62 -13.82
N ARG A 951 19.26 -16.29 -13.21
CA ARG A 951 18.32 -15.30 -13.69
C ARG A 951 18.88 -13.89 -13.74
N LEU A 952 19.73 -13.54 -12.78
CA LEU A 952 20.26 -12.18 -12.70
C LEU A 952 21.20 -11.85 -13.86
N LYS A 953 21.76 -12.84 -14.55
CA LYS A 953 22.66 -12.60 -15.69
C LYS A 953 22.06 -11.75 -16.81
N ASP A 954 20.73 -11.84 -16.98
CA ASP A 954 19.98 -11.19 -18.07
C ASP A 954 19.31 -9.87 -17.63
N THR A 955 19.40 -9.51 -16.32
CA THR A 955 18.75 -8.31 -15.77
C THR A 955 19.60 -7.03 -15.88
N GLY A 956 20.84 -7.14 -16.35
CA GLY A 956 21.81 -6.04 -16.37
C GLY A 956 22.39 -5.72 -15.00
N ILE A 957 23.40 -4.86 -14.96
CA ILE A 957 24.06 -4.38 -13.74
C ILE A 957 23.53 -3.01 -13.33
N ALA A 958 23.49 -2.76 -12.03
CA ALA A 958 23.08 -1.51 -11.45
C ALA A 958 24.23 -0.49 -11.40
N ALA A 959 23.87 0.80 -11.31
CA ALA A 959 24.83 1.86 -11.03
C ALA A 959 25.44 1.67 -9.64
N GLU A 960 26.75 1.85 -9.49
CA GLU A 960 27.46 1.72 -8.23
C GLU A 960 28.58 2.76 -8.13
N GLY A 961 28.99 3.10 -6.90
CA GLY A 961 30.15 3.89 -6.62
C GLY A 961 29.94 5.39 -6.47
N LEU A 962 31.01 6.17 -6.66
CA LEU A 962 31.02 7.64 -6.58
C LEU A 962 31.10 8.23 -7.99
N ALA A 963 29.95 8.67 -8.52
CA ALA A 963 29.89 9.28 -9.83
C ALA A 963 30.14 10.81 -9.78
N GLY A 964 29.95 11.43 -8.63
CA GLY A 964 30.19 12.87 -8.42
C GLY A 964 29.18 13.76 -9.14
N PRO A 965 29.54 15.00 -9.48
CA PRO A 965 30.82 15.69 -9.13
C PRO A 965 30.91 16.01 -7.64
N VAL A 966 32.10 15.86 -7.06
CA VAL A 966 32.38 16.28 -5.67
C VAL A 966 32.77 17.74 -5.68
N ARG A 967 32.04 18.55 -4.89
CA ARG A 967 32.19 20.01 -4.86
C ARG A 967 32.20 20.56 -3.44
N LEU A 968 33.09 21.49 -3.20
CA LEU A 968 33.09 22.27 -1.96
C LEU A 968 32.41 23.62 -2.19
N TYR A 969 31.44 23.94 -1.35
CA TYR A 969 30.70 25.21 -1.36
C TYR A 969 30.98 26.00 -0.09
N GLU A 970 30.87 27.34 -0.16
CA GLU A 970 30.76 28.21 1.00
C GLU A 970 29.43 28.94 1.00
N GLN A 971 28.84 29.14 2.18
CA GLN A 971 27.58 29.86 2.38
C GLN A 971 27.70 30.89 3.50
#